data_597b3cac2cf4145ef5554d8625f6f61c
#
_entry.id   597b3cac2cf4145ef5554d8625f6f61c
#
_cell.length_a   1.000
_cell.length_b   1.000
_cell.length_c   1.000
_cell.angle_alpha   90.00
_cell.angle_beta   90.00
_cell.angle_gamma   90.00
#
_symmetry.space_group_name_H-M   'P 1'
#
loop_
_entity.id
_entity.type
_entity.pdbx_description
1 polymer ?
#
loop_
_entity_poly.entity_id
_entity_poly.type
_entity_poly.pdbx_seq_one_letter_code
_entity_poly.pdbx_strand_id
1 'polypeptide(L)'
;MRILNSAKTKFLLIFVNILCSYIFYTTAVIREFSHKEEIDHGKVLPCIWDSKAYDDGTMVIRIIRKNATSINNYLCFYEMFSLRIINLDGTVVEKNLKLDIQPFNYCVFQMISGGVWMEFLRYFLIKKDQILITYYNATDVNDPSTYVEWGMVMDFDGNIASRSSIGNPFIDNNLQLAIPLRNYQIVLNINREKGFMRYVRNNKTNHVDWKQFRIEPDGAITELTSGGLVLYGEVGVFIGIHTIDESYAFIFSNSTLNATNPLSPKGQVSILPIGYNQNPSPSLLIYQTTTPNLVFTFLFCDIAFLEVGHVCILTVIIQEDVTMTSGPLYYIKINFLSSGSVLSFQSQVNDLTLPVENPNVDWSVNSLIFGGYLLTGTIPTPTRPNICGYLFNDYNSAPIPWEFPEREPIGIRGVYQILHNNTLLVSQLETDNSWRFQVIDLPKVVGNKDKGYFNVKVESTYPAINSTIRPDIQNVKINFYDPVELSDGNLTIYQLIDNQPYLRQYITKSSCTVSIDGKTVIAKILDSTFSVFGGIYYIKMDNNFVRDKTYKESLLGIRDNIWNFNVKQKEVPFAHSMNGLLRLTPEGTKYFDSLPQENRSNFFNNLLNDLADVIPVPRSRLTSDEKTQLDLNVNEKQYLISIGVEETRVDNDYLSVETVVNDINTMVKSKDLTSINNGQASKYLDQSYGFIPTLDLWKTYEYKLLGIFLIIGLLIVLFFIARRRNSNGNNIAILQLGLIIFDLVIDITFININAKDVPVLYFPSIVFVTVPIGINTILAFYLITQENKRQQFLEWFMAHRKVASIFTILASTDIEALSILYSNLAGFSSFNAPFSDDAKSKIFWGACLNIFIEDIPQVIIQILYKHYTITYDIIPLLTLISSVVNLTINIIGRLYQVTIHLRNSKHSQA
;
A
#
# COMPACT_ATOMS: atom_id res chain seq x y z
N MET A 1 -38.20 4.37 67.67
CA MET A 1 -37.23 3.26 67.35
C MET A 1 -36.95 2.99 65.83
N ARG A 2 -37.85 3.30 64.90
CA ARG A 2 -37.60 3.10 63.43
C ARG A 2 -36.72 4.16 62.78
N ILE A 3 -36.58 5.34 63.35
CA ILE A 3 -35.77 6.43 62.81
C ILE A 3 -34.27 6.27 63.17
N LEU A 4 -33.93 5.67 64.28
CA LEU A 4 -32.56 5.42 64.72
C LEU A 4 -31.86 4.27 63.90
N ASN A 5 -32.62 3.33 63.35
CA ASN A 5 -32.08 2.27 62.56
C ASN A 5 -31.74 2.72 61.14
N SER A 6 -32.46 3.72 60.59
CA SER A 6 -32.17 4.28 59.29
C SER A 6 -30.87 5.12 59.22
N ALA A 7 -30.57 5.84 60.32
CA ALA A 7 -29.34 6.63 60.43
C ALA A 7 -28.11 5.72 60.61
N LYS A 8 -28.20 4.65 61.41
CA LYS A 8 -27.08 3.68 61.54
C LYS A 8 -26.80 2.93 60.24
N THR A 9 -27.84 2.58 59.46
CA THR A 9 -27.69 1.87 58.17
C THR A 9 -27.11 2.81 57.14
N LYS A 10 -27.51 4.07 57.10
CA LYS A 10 -26.90 5.10 56.22
C LYS A 10 -25.46 5.41 56.61
N PHE A 11 -25.14 5.50 57.88
CA PHE A 11 -23.78 5.71 58.36
C PHE A 11 -22.88 4.51 58.05
N LEU A 12 -23.37 3.27 58.19
CA LEU A 12 -22.66 2.06 57.80
C LEU A 12 -22.46 1.97 56.30
N LEU A 13 -23.43 2.35 55.45
CA LEU A 13 -23.30 2.41 54.01
C LEU A 13 -22.32 3.47 53.56
N ILE A 14 -22.30 4.65 54.21
CA ILE A 14 -21.32 5.72 53.92
C ILE A 14 -19.92 5.26 54.35
N PHE A 15 -19.80 4.60 55.52
CA PHE A 15 -18.52 4.08 56.03
C PHE A 15 -17.99 2.94 55.17
N VAL A 16 -18.88 2.05 54.71
CA VAL A 16 -18.53 0.98 53.75
C VAL A 16 -18.17 1.57 52.38
N ASN A 17 -18.86 2.61 51.89
CA ASN A 17 -18.48 3.29 50.66
C ASN A 17 -17.17 4.05 50.78
N ILE A 18 -16.89 4.69 51.94
CA ILE A 18 -15.62 5.33 52.24
C ILE A 18 -14.51 4.27 52.37
N LEU A 19 -14.77 3.13 53.06
CA LEU A 19 -13.82 2.02 53.13
C LEU A 19 -13.61 1.35 51.77
N CYS A 20 -14.66 1.15 50.96
CA CYS A 20 -14.53 0.67 49.60
C CYS A 20 -13.79 1.66 48.73
N SER A 21 -14.00 2.97 48.86
CA SER A 21 -13.23 3.98 48.10
C SER A 21 -11.77 4.08 48.57
N TYR A 22 -11.45 3.73 49.83
CA TYR A 22 -10.08 3.59 50.32
C TYR A 22 -9.44 2.23 50.00
N ILE A 23 -10.22 1.19 49.75
CA ILE A 23 -9.70 -0.13 49.37
C ILE A 23 -9.51 -0.23 47.86
N PHE A 24 -10.06 0.67 47.04
CA PHE A 24 -9.77 0.82 45.63
C PHE A 24 -8.58 1.74 45.33
N TYR A 25 -7.62 1.91 46.23
CA TYR A 25 -6.24 2.09 45.79
C TYR A 25 -5.82 0.74 45.23
N THR A 26 -6.01 0.61 43.93
CA THR A 26 -5.49 -0.51 43.16
C THR A 26 -4.00 -0.57 43.45
N THR A 27 -3.59 -1.50 44.26
CA THR A 27 -2.19 -1.92 44.30
C THR A 27 -1.85 -2.29 42.88
N ALA A 28 -0.90 -1.55 42.28
CA ALA A 28 -0.44 -1.84 40.95
C ALA A 28 -0.04 -3.33 40.90
N VAL A 29 -0.64 -4.09 39.98
CA VAL A 29 -0.31 -5.50 39.86
C VAL A 29 1.08 -5.55 39.26
N ILE A 30 2.07 -5.82 40.10
CA ILE A 30 3.46 -5.94 39.66
C ILE A 30 3.65 -7.36 39.15
N ARG A 31 4.06 -7.46 37.92
CA ARG A 31 4.40 -8.72 37.24
C ARG A 31 5.87 -8.67 36.88
N GLU A 32 6.49 -9.81 36.73
CA GLU A 32 7.87 -9.94 36.26
C GLU A 32 7.87 -10.61 34.90
N PHE A 33 8.65 -10.04 33.98
CA PHE A 33 8.99 -10.65 32.69
C PHE A 33 10.46 -10.94 32.66
N SER A 34 10.85 -12.19 32.46
CA SER A 34 12.24 -12.63 32.47
C SER A 34 12.55 -13.52 31.27
N HIS A 35 13.78 -13.45 30.78
CA HIS A 35 14.28 -14.30 29.71
C HIS A 35 15.69 -14.76 30.04
N LYS A 36 15.95 -16.04 29.83
CA LYS A 36 17.27 -16.65 29.97
C LYS A 36 17.94 -16.71 28.61
N GLU A 37 19.12 -16.12 28.48
CA GLU A 37 19.90 -16.10 27.24
C GLU A 37 20.32 -17.51 26.83
N GLU A 38 20.20 -17.82 25.53
CA GLU A 38 20.59 -19.10 24.95
C GLU A 38 22.11 -19.35 25.09
N ILE A 39 22.92 -18.28 24.88
CA ILE A 39 24.38 -18.37 24.96
C ILE A 39 24.84 -17.90 26.34
N ASP A 40 25.45 -18.82 27.10
CA ASP A 40 26.08 -18.51 28.37
C ASP A 40 27.54 -18.09 28.17
N HIS A 41 27.86 -16.86 28.55
CA HIS A 41 29.22 -16.32 28.54
C HIS A 41 29.91 -16.43 29.91
N GLY A 42 29.47 -17.31 30.76
CA GLY A 42 30.04 -17.58 32.08
C GLY A 42 29.80 -16.41 33.05
N LYS A 43 30.87 -15.78 33.55
CA LYS A 43 30.78 -14.72 34.58
C LYS A 43 30.30 -13.36 34.01
N VAL A 44 30.14 -13.22 32.70
CA VAL A 44 29.78 -11.95 32.07
C VAL A 44 28.26 -11.91 31.83
N LEU A 45 27.55 -11.25 32.74
CA LEU A 45 26.09 -11.19 32.73
C LEU A 45 25.55 -10.30 31.60
N PRO A 46 24.38 -10.64 31.03
CA PRO A 46 23.67 -9.80 30.07
C PRO A 46 23.05 -8.58 30.78
N CYS A 47 23.31 -7.39 30.29
CA CYS A 47 22.74 -6.17 30.84
C CYS A 47 21.84 -5.50 29.82
N ILE A 48 20.63 -5.13 30.22
CA ILE A 48 19.73 -4.30 29.40
C ILE A 48 20.34 -2.90 29.32
N TRP A 49 20.69 -2.48 28.09
CA TRP A 49 21.32 -1.20 27.85
C TRP A 49 20.37 -0.12 27.37
N ASP A 50 19.43 -0.48 26.51
CA ASP A 50 18.38 0.39 25.98
C ASP A 50 17.15 -0.43 25.60
N SER A 51 15.99 0.17 25.66
CA SER A 51 14.71 -0.44 25.27
C SER A 51 13.88 0.52 24.45
N LYS A 52 13.26 0.03 23.40
CA LYS A 52 12.37 0.77 22.52
C LYS A 52 11.18 -0.10 22.14
N ALA A 53 10.05 0.52 21.85
CA ALA A 53 8.85 -0.19 21.41
C ALA A 53 8.35 0.37 20.06
N TYR A 54 7.88 -0.54 19.22
CA TYR A 54 7.06 -0.19 18.07
C TYR A 54 5.65 0.22 18.51
N ASP A 55 4.94 0.86 17.61
CA ASP A 55 3.58 1.32 17.87
C ASP A 55 2.58 0.17 18.12
N ASP A 56 2.86 -1.01 17.58
CA ASP A 56 2.07 -2.22 17.81
C ASP A 56 2.33 -2.87 19.19
N GLY A 57 3.33 -2.39 19.94
CA GLY A 57 3.73 -2.92 21.23
C GLY A 57 4.85 -3.95 21.21
N THR A 58 5.34 -4.35 20.02
CA THR A 58 6.56 -5.15 19.89
C THR A 58 7.75 -4.38 20.45
N MET A 59 8.51 -5.00 21.35
CA MET A 59 9.65 -4.36 21.98
C MET A 59 10.96 -4.85 21.40
N VAL A 60 11.93 -3.94 21.30
CA VAL A 60 13.30 -4.26 20.95
C VAL A 60 14.21 -3.74 22.04
N ILE A 61 14.95 -4.62 22.68
CA ILE A 61 15.93 -4.26 23.71
C ILE A 61 17.34 -4.57 23.23
N ARG A 62 18.26 -3.70 23.58
CA ARG A 62 19.68 -3.91 23.36
C ARG A 62 20.31 -4.50 24.60
N ILE A 63 20.93 -5.65 24.46
CA ILE A 63 21.69 -6.31 25.50
C ILE A 63 23.19 -6.05 25.27
N ILE A 64 23.90 -5.71 26.34
CA ILE A 64 25.34 -5.58 26.30
C ILE A 64 25.98 -6.56 27.30
N ARG A 65 27.25 -6.87 27.05
CA ARG A 65 28.06 -7.64 27.98
C ARG A 65 29.35 -6.87 28.20
N LYS A 66 29.69 -6.64 29.46
CA LYS A 66 30.89 -5.89 29.85
C LYS A 66 32.17 -6.63 29.44
N ASN A 67 33.05 -5.98 28.67
CA ASN A 67 34.37 -6.50 28.42
C ASN A 67 35.30 -6.11 29.56
N ALA A 68 36.20 -7.01 29.94
CA ALA A 68 37.14 -6.81 31.06
C ALA A 68 38.19 -5.71 30.81
N THR A 69 38.33 -5.26 29.58
CA THR A 69 39.31 -4.23 29.19
C THR A 69 38.70 -2.83 29.25
N SER A 70 38.67 -2.23 30.45
CA SER A 70 38.44 -0.80 30.57
C SER A 70 39.78 -0.06 30.50
N ILE A 71 39.93 0.80 29.50
CA ILE A 71 41.13 1.67 29.37
C ILE A 71 40.63 3.10 29.59
N ASN A 72 41.22 3.83 30.56
CA ASN A 72 41.05 5.26 30.73
C ASN A 72 39.60 5.81 30.60
N ASN A 73 38.76 5.72 31.60
CA ASN A 73 37.37 6.26 31.63
C ASN A 73 36.42 5.70 30.56
N TYR A 74 36.83 4.80 29.69
CA TYR A 74 35.99 4.11 28.73
C TYR A 74 35.58 2.74 29.29
N LEU A 75 34.27 2.50 29.25
CA LEU A 75 33.71 1.16 29.49
C LEU A 75 33.40 0.54 28.13
N CYS A 76 34.17 -0.48 27.75
CA CYS A 76 33.94 -1.16 26.46
C CYS A 76 33.14 -2.45 26.67
N PHE A 77 32.34 -2.78 25.70
CA PHE A 77 31.51 -3.98 25.64
C PHE A 77 32.04 -4.95 24.60
N TYR A 78 31.51 -6.17 24.57
CA TYR A 78 31.76 -7.08 23.48
C TYR A 78 31.33 -6.46 22.13
N GLU A 79 32.12 -6.64 21.09
CA GLU A 79 31.88 -6.15 19.73
C GLU A 79 30.76 -6.93 19.05
N MET A 80 29.59 -6.90 19.68
CA MET A 80 28.39 -7.57 19.23
C MET A 80 27.19 -6.65 19.45
N PHE A 81 26.42 -6.43 18.41
CA PHE A 81 25.16 -5.71 18.51
C PHE A 81 24.04 -6.71 18.79
N SER A 82 23.76 -6.90 20.08
CA SER A 82 22.81 -7.91 20.54
C SER A 82 21.45 -7.28 20.80
N LEU A 83 20.44 -7.73 20.06
CA LEU A 83 19.06 -7.32 20.19
C LEU A 83 18.19 -8.49 20.66
N ARG A 84 17.14 -8.16 21.42
CA ARG A 84 16.08 -9.09 21.81
C ARG A 84 14.77 -8.49 21.41
N ILE A 85 14.03 -9.18 20.54
CA ILE A 85 12.73 -8.76 20.06
C ILE A 85 11.68 -9.50 20.87
N ILE A 86 10.89 -8.79 21.62
CA ILE A 86 9.81 -9.32 22.44
C ILE A 86 8.51 -9.10 21.68
N ASN A 87 7.90 -10.18 21.21
CA ASN A 87 6.64 -10.15 20.49
C ASN A 87 5.45 -9.99 21.46
N LEU A 88 4.27 -9.68 20.92
CA LEU A 88 3.04 -9.47 21.70
C LEU A 88 2.58 -10.72 22.47
N ASP A 89 2.94 -11.91 22.01
CA ASP A 89 2.67 -13.19 22.66
C ASP A 89 3.67 -13.53 23.78
N GLY A 90 4.66 -12.65 24.03
CA GLY A 90 5.72 -12.83 24.99
C GLY A 90 6.88 -13.69 24.52
N THR A 91 6.91 -14.14 23.26
CA THR A 91 8.06 -14.84 22.69
C THR A 91 9.23 -13.87 22.49
N VAL A 92 10.45 -14.34 22.76
CA VAL A 92 11.69 -13.56 22.60
C VAL A 92 12.52 -14.15 21.47
N VAL A 93 12.89 -13.30 20.51
CA VAL A 93 13.82 -13.66 19.43
C VAL A 93 15.18 -13.02 19.71
N GLU A 94 16.20 -13.83 19.83
CA GLU A 94 17.58 -13.38 20.05
C GLU A 94 18.28 -13.12 18.71
N LYS A 95 18.82 -11.92 18.55
CA LYS A 95 19.64 -11.50 17.39
C LYS A 95 20.97 -10.97 17.90
N ASN A 96 22.05 -11.60 17.45
CA ASN A 96 23.42 -11.22 17.78
C ASN A 96 24.16 -10.87 16.48
N LEU A 97 24.28 -9.59 16.17
CA LEU A 97 24.76 -9.08 14.90
C LEU A 97 26.17 -8.53 15.05
N LYS A 98 27.08 -8.95 14.18
CA LYS A 98 28.41 -8.36 14.08
C LYS A 98 28.36 -7.26 13.02
N LEU A 99 28.36 -5.98 13.48
CA LEU A 99 28.39 -4.84 12.59
C LEU A 99 29.81 -4.61 12.09
N ASP A 100 29.92 -4.26 10.81
CA ASP A 100 31.19 -3.82 10.20
C ASP A 100 31.41 -2.32 10.50
N ILE A 101 31.79 -2.02 11.74
CA ILE A 101 32.07 -0.68 12.28
C ILE A 101 33.31 -0.72 13.17
N GLN A 102 33.92 0.45 13.39
CA GLN A 102 35.12 0.55 14.22
C GLN A 102 34.83 0.16 15.69
N PRO A 103 35.74 -0.60 16.36
CA PRO A 103 35.52 -1.16 17.70
C PRO A 103 35.18 -0.15 18.78
N PHE A 104 35.71 1.08 18.71
CA PHE A 104 35.44 2.12 19.70
C PHE A 104 33.96 2.47 19.82
N ASN A 105 33.13 2.19 18.79
CA ASN A 105 31.70 2.40 18.84
C ASN A 105 31.00 1.51 19.89
N TYR A 106 31.62 0.41 20.28
CA TYR A 106 31.12 -0.47 21.34
C TYR A 106 31.54 0.00 22.75
N CYS A 107 32.18 1.16 22.87
CA CYS A 107 32.55 1.75 24.13
C CYS A 107 31.64 2.89 24.51
N VAL A 108 31.52 3.15 25.80
CA VAL A 108 30.87 4.33 26.35
C VAL A 108 31.84 5.10 27.24
N PHE A 109 31.72 6.40 27.23
CA PHE A 109 32.57 7.29 28.01
C PHE A 109 31.78 7.80 29.22
N GLN A 110 32.34 7.68 30.40
CA GLN A 110 31.74 8.19 31.63
C GLN A 110 32.23 9.62 31.90
N MET A 111 31.36 10.59 31.89
CA MET A 111 31.70 11.96 32.26
C MET A 111 31.93 12.06 33.77
N ILE A 112 32.96 12.77 34.20
CA ILE A 112 33.53 12.82 35.55
C ILE A 112 32.56 13.36 36.64
N SER A 113 31.48 14.02 36.26
CA SER A 113 30.61 14.73 37.19
C SER A 113 29.18 14.27 37.29
N GLY A 114 28.88 12.98 37.29
CA GLY A 114 27.52 12.63 37.68
C GLY A 114 26.82 11.53 36.91
N GLY A 115 27.48 10.49 36.46
CA GLY A 115 26.79 9.28 36.02
C GLY A 115 26.22 9.32 34.61
N VAL A 116 26.53 10.33 33.81
CA VAL A 116 26.11 10.42 32.41
C VAL A 116 27.08 9.68 31.53
N TRP A 117 26.56 8.73 30.76
CA TRP A 117 27.34 7.93 29.80
C TRP A 117 27.16 8.47 28.40
N MET A 118 28.26 8.71 27.70
CA MET A 118 28.27 9.05 26.27
C MET A 118 28.34 7.80 25.44
N GLU A 119 27.36 7.60 24.57
CA GLU A 119 27.22 6.43 23.74
C GLU A 119 27.47 6.76 22.27
N PHE A 120 28.37 6.02 21.61
CA PHE A 120 28.68 6.20 20.19
C PHE A 120 27.74 5.41 19.29
N LEU A 121 27.26 4.26 19.73
CA LEU A 121 26.42 3.35 18.96
C LEU A 121 24.99 3.38 19.50
N ARG A 122 24.04 3.86 18.70
CA ARG A 122 22.62 3.98 19.06
C ARG A 122 21.75 3.31 18.01
N TYR A 123 20.54 2.93 18.35
CA TYR A 123 19.56 2.44 17.41
C TYR A 123 18.22 3.14 17.57
N PHE A 124 17.44 3.17 16.48
CA PHE A 124 16.11 3.78 16.41
C PHE A 124 15.20 2.87 15.62
N LEU A 125 13.97 2.66 16.10
CA LEU A 125 12.95 1.90 15.40
C LEU A 125 12.30 2.80 14.34
N ILE A 126 12.31 2.37 13.07
CA ILE A 126 11.76 3.15 11.96
C ILE A 126 10.52 2.50 11.37
N LYS A 127 10.66 1.38 10.68
CA LYS A 127 9.55 0.57 10.20
C LYS A 127 9.55 -0.77 10.93
N LYS A 128 8.46 -1.53 10.82
CA LYS A 128 8.45 -2.90 11.30
C LYS A 128 9.59 -3.67 10.61
N ASP A 129 10.36 -4.38 11.40
CA ASP A 129 11.52 -5.16 10.96
C ASP A 129 12.71 -4.35 10.41
N GLN A 130 12.70 -3.00 10.50
CA GLN A 130 13.80 -2.14 10.11
C GLN A 130 14.24 -1.21 11.23
N ILE A 131 15.55 -1.07 11.41
CA ILE A 131 16.16 -0.18 12.38
C ILE A 131 17.16 0.75 11.72
N LEU A 132 17.23 1.97 12.25
CA LEU A 132 18.31 2.92 11.98
C LEU A 132 19.35 2.78 13.09
N ILE A 133 20.58 2.52 12.73
CA ILE A 133 21.72 2.52 13.65
C ILE A 133 22.58 3.74 13.34
N THR A 134 22.94 4.51 14.37
CA THR A 134 23.90 5.61 14.25
C THR A 134 25.18 5.24 14.95
N TYR A 135 26.30 5.54 14.32
CA TYR A 135 27.66 5.25 14.80
C TYR A 135 28.64 6.31 14.25
N TYR A 136 29.85 6.32 14.76
CA TYR A 136 30.89 7.23 14.31
C TYR A 136 31.94 6.48 13.50
N ASN A 137 32.41 7.14 12.45
CA ASN A 137 33.56 6.71 11.67
C ASN A 137 34.68 7.74 11.89
N ALA A 138 35.87 7.29 12.21
CA ALA A 138 37.02 8.13 12.53
C ALA A 138 38.21 7.77 11.65
N THR A 139 38.91 8.78 11.11
CA THR A 139 40.20 8.55 10.44
C THR A 139 41.30 8.30 11.49
N ASP A 140 41.25 9.02 12.62
CA ASP A 140 42.06 8.77 13.81
C ASP A 140 41.15 8.70 15.04
N VAL A 141 41.12 7.53 15.69
CA VAL A 141 40.28 7.30 16.88
C VAL A 141 40.70 8.17 18.07
N ASN A 142 41.94 8.64 18.11
CA ASN A 142 42.43 9.52 19.18
C ASN A 142 42.16 11.01 18.93
N ASP A 143 41.76 11.38 17.71
CA ASP A 143 41.40 12.75 17.33
C ASP A 143 39.90 12.87 17.03
N PRO A 144 39.09 13.36 17.98
CA PRO A 144 37.66 13.57 17.78
C PRO A 144 37.31 14.49 16.60
N SER A 145 38.26 15.34 16.14
CA SER A 145 38.03 16.19 14.96
C SER A 145 37.85 15.43 13.66
N THR A 146 38.30 14.19 13.63
CA THR A 146 38.18 13.28 12.47
C THR A 146 36.88 12.48 12.47
N TYR A 147 36.04 12.61 13.50
CA TYR A 147 34.81 11.83 13.65
C TYR A 147 33.71 12.36 12.74
N VAL A 148 33.06 11.44 12.06
CA VAL A 148 31.85 11.68 11.24
C VAL A 148 30.75 10.73 11.70
N GLU A 149 29.55 11.24 11.94
CA GLU A 149 28.40 10.45 12.30
C GLU A 149 27.76 9.84 11.07
N TRP A 150 27.51 8.54 11.13
CA TRP A 150 26.91 7.74 10.07
C TRP A 150 25.60 7.12 10.52
N GLY A 151 24.66 7.05 9.59
CA GLY A 151 23.42 6.28 9.72
C GLY A 151 23.50 5.04 8.87
N MET A 152 23.02 3.92 9.41
CA MET A 152 22.91 2.62 8.74
C MET A 152 21.49 2.10 8.93
N VAL A 153 20.80 1.79 7.85
CA VAL A 153 19.48 1.13 7.87
C VAL A 153 19.69 -0.35 7.61
N MET A 154 19.14 -1.18 8.47
CA MET A 154 19.24 -2.63 8.35
C MET A 154 17.99 -3.32 8.92
N ASP A 155 17.81 -4.60 8.55
CA ASP A 155 16.82 -5.48 9.15
C ASP A 155 17.38 -6.20 10.40
N PHE A 156 16.52 -6.99 11.06
CA PHE A 156 16.94 -7.78 12.22
C PHE A 156 17.77 -9.03 11.88
N ASP A 157 17.89 -9.38 10.61
CA ASP A 157 18.75 -10.48 10.16
C ASP A 157 20.18 -10.01 9.83
N GLY A 158 20.42 -8.70 9.90
CA GLY A 158 21.72 -8.10 9.67
C GLY A 158 21.95 -7.67 8.22
N ASN A 159 20.94 -7.74 7.36
CA ASN A 159 21.03 -7.24 5.99
C ASN A 159 20.98 -5.71 5.98
N ILE A 160 22.02 -5.10 5.47
CA ILE A 160 22.17 -3.65 5.43
C ILE A 160 21.56 -3.13 4.13
N ALA A 161 20.52 -2.29 4.25
CA ALA A 161 19.89 -1.64 3.12
C ALA A 161 20.71 -0.44 2.64
N SER A 162 21.22 0.38 3.58
CA SER A 162 22.03 1.54 3.22
C SER A 162 22.94 2.00 4.35
N ARG A 163 23.98 2.77 3.97
CA ARG A 163 24.85 3.52 4.90
C ARG A 163 25.07 4.91 4.32
N SER A 164 24.92 5.94 5.14
CA SER A 164 25.13 7.33 4.72
C SER A 164 25.70 8.16 5.86
N SER A 165 26.58 9.11 5.54
CA SER A 165 27.02 10.11 6.51
C SER A 165 25.85 11.06 6.81
N ILE A 166 25.56 11.25 8.10
CA ILE A 166 24.47 12.15 8.54
C ILE A 166 24.98 13.48 9.11
N GLY A 167 26.29 13.62 9.30
CA GLY A 167 26.91 14.89 9.65
C GLY A 167 28.08 14.76 10.64
N ASN A 168 28.64 15.90 11.00
CA ASN A 168 29.78 15.95 11.92
C ASN A 168 29.30 16.19 13.35
N PRO A 169 29.97 15.63 14.38
CA PRO A 169 29.69 15.98 15.76
C PRO A 169 30.18 17.40 16.06
N PHE A 170 29.70 17.96 17.14
CA PHE A 170 30.30 19.16 17.70
C PHE A 170 31.53 18.83 18.55
N ILE A 171 32.62 19.51 18.35
CA ILE A 171 33.89 19.35 19.08
C ILE A 171 34.19 20.67 19.79
N ASP A 172 34.46 20.60 21.10
CA ASP A 172 34.89 21.77 21.85
C ASP A 172 36.36 22.13 21.61
N ASN A 173 36.82 23.31 22.12
CA ASN A 173 38.17 23.78 21.94
C ASN A 173 39.24 22.88 22.61
N ASN A 174 38.85 21.95 23.45
CA ASN A 174 39.76 20.98 24.10
C ASN A 174 39.79 19.64 23.34
N LEU A 175 39.30 19.61 22.09
CA LEU A 175 39.19 18.40 21.29
C LEU A 175 38.31 17.28 21.94
N GLN A 176 37.38 17.69 22.81
CA GLN A 176 36.44 16.76 23.39
C GLN A 176 35.12 16.77 22.62
N LEU A 177 34.60 15.60 22.34
CA LEU A 177 33.26 15.45 21.76
C LEU A 177 32.22 16.04 22.72
N ALA A 178 31.65 17.18 22.35
CA ALA A 178 30.49 17.72 23.04
C ALA A 178 29.23 16.99 22.55
N ILE A 179 28.96 15.83 23.10
CA ILE A 179 27.68 15.15 22.91
C ILE A 179 26.70 15.70 23.95
N PRO A 180 25.52 16.20 23.55
CA PRO A 180 24.54 16.67 24.52
C PRO A 180 24.24 15.60 25.55
N LEU A 181 24.07 16.01 26.78
CA LEU A 181 23.83 15.18 27.97
C LEU A 181 22.58 14.27 27.86
N ARG A 182 21.77 14.43 26.84
CA ARG A 182 20.59 13.61 26.55
C ARG A 182 20.56 13.25 25.07
N ASN A 183 20.05 12.07 24.72
CA ASN A 183 19.99 11.44 23.39
C ASN A 183 19.15 12.17 22.33
N TYR A 184 19.04 13.49 22.36
CA TYR A 184 18.13 14.27 21.55
C TYR A 184 18.74 14.86 20.27
N GLN A 185 19.85 14.33 19.79
CA GLN A 185 20.42 14.75 18.51
C GLN A 185 19.62 14.23 17.31
N ILE A 186 18.87 13.14 17.48
CA ILE A 186 18.01 12.55 16.48
C ILE A 186 16.58 12.56 16.99
N VAL A 187 15.73 13.26 16.28
CA VAL A 187 14.30 13.33 16.53
C VAL A 187 13.60 12.57 15.41
N LEU A 188 13.07 11.42 15.71
CA LEU A 188 12.26 10.68 14.73
C LEU A 188 10.97 11.45 14.46
N ASN A 189 10.53 11.47 13.20
CA ASN A 189 9.24 12.03 12.87
C ASN A 189 8.14 11.23 13.57
N ILE A 190 7.02 11.85 13.93
CA ILE A 190 5.85 11.15 14.47
C ILE A 190 5.31 10.13 13.46
N ASN A 191 5.34 10.47 12.18
CA ASN A 191 5.18 9.54 11.07
C ASN A 191 6.56 8.97 10.69
N ARG A 192 6.84 7.74 11.09
CA ARG A 192 8.14 7.09 10.89
C ARG A 192 8.57 7.01 9.42
N GLU A 193 7.64 6.99 8.48
CA GLU A 193 7.93 6.99 7.04
C GLU A 193 8.57 8.30 6.54
N LYS A 194 8.36 9.39 7.28
CA LYS A 194 8.99 10.68 7.02
C LYS A 194 10.43 10.80 7.57
N GLY A 195 10.94 9.76 8.22
CA GLY A 195 12.32 9.69 8.66
C GLY A 195 12.61 10.45 9.96
N PHE A 196 13.66 11.29 9.96
CA PHE A 196 14.14 11.92 11.19
C PHE A 196 14.81 13.27 10.92
N MET A 197 14.91 14.08 11.98
CA MET A 197 15.74 15.27 12.02
C MET A 197 16.96 15.03 12.92
N ARG A 198 18.14 15.33 12.42
CA ARG A 198 19.38 15.39 13.20
C ARG A 198 19.73 16.83 13.49
N TYR A 199 20.15 17.14 14.72
CA TYR A 199 20.67 18.47 15.05
C TYR A 199 21.87 18.39 15.98
N VAL A 200 22.73 19.38 15.90
CA VAL A 200 23.90 19.56 16.78
C VAL A 200 23.97 21.02 17.20
N ARG A 201 24.04 21.26 18.50
CA ARG A 201 24.17 22.59 19.05
C ARG A 201 25.58 22.84 19.59
N ASN A 202 26.18 23.94 19.18
CA ASN A 202 27.36 24.49 19.81
C ASN A 202 26.93 25.38 20.99
N ASN A 203 27.18 24.92 22.23
CA ASN A 203 26.77 25.65 23.43
C ASN A 203 27.53 26.95 23.65
N LYS A 204 28.74 27.13 23.06
CA LYS A 204 29.54 28.37 23.19
C LYS A 204 29.08 29.46 22.24
N THR A 205 28.76 29.12 21.01
CA THR A 205 28.37 30.07 19.97
C THR A 205 26.84 30.14 19.78
N ASN A 206 26.07 29.29 20.46
CA ASN A 206 24.63 29.08 20.24
C ASN A 206 24.24 28.80 18.79
N HIS A 207 25.19 28.29 18.00
CA HIS A 207 24.93 27.82 16.64
C HIS A 207 24.34 26.43 16.66
N VAL A 208 23.25 26.22 15.91
CA VAL A 208 22.59 24.94 15.77
C VAL A 208 22.63 24.55 14.30
N ASP A 209 23.30 23.46 13.99
CA ASP A 209 23.23 22.80 12.68
C ASP A 209 22.17 21.74 12.71
N TRP A 210 21.32 21.69 11.70
CA TRP A 210 20.25 20.71 11.60
C TRP A 210 20.10 20.19 10.18
N LYS A 211 19.65 18.92 10.06
CA LYS A 211 19.37 18.24 8.80
C LYS A 211 18.15 17.35 8.96
N GLN A 212 17.28 17.37 7.95
CA GLN A 212 16.16 16.44 7.85
C GLN A 212 16.51 15.33 6.86
N PHE A 213 16.21 14.09 7.23
CA PHE A 213 16.45 12.89 6.43
C PHE A 213 15.17 12.12 6.24
N ARG A 214 14.96 11.59 5.03
CA ARG A 214 13.93 10.62 4.72
C ARG A 214 14.57 9.25 4.56
N ILE A 215 13.83 8.21 4.96
CA ILE A 215 14.20 6.82 4.69
C ILE A 215 13.28 6.32 3.59
N GLU A 216 13.85 6.06 2.42
CA GLU A 216 13.12 5.60 1.26
C GLU A 216 12.61 4.16 1.46
N PRO A 217 11.63 3.67 0.65
CA PRO A 217 11.10 2.31 0.79
C PRO A 217 12.16 1.21 0.68
N ASP A 218 13.23 1.44 -0.08
CA ASP A 218 14.38 0.55 -0.21
C ASP A 218 15.40 0.65 0.94
N GLY A 219 15.13 1.53 1.91
CA GLY A 219 16.01 1.80 3.05
C GLY A 219 17.10 2.85 2.81
N ALA A 220 17.15 3.49 1.64
CA ALA A 220 18.12 4.55 1.39
C ALA A 220 17.86 5.78 2.29
N ILE A 221 18.94 6.36 2.84
CA ILE A 221 18.87 7.60 3.64
C ILE A 221 19.09 8.78 2.72
N THR A 222 18.07 9.60 2.51
CA THR A 222 18.10 10.77 1.63
C THR A 222 18.03 12.05 2.46
N GLU A 223 19.01 12.95 2.31
CA GLU A 223 18.94 14.29 2.92
C GLU A 223 17.90 15.13 2.17
N LEU A 224 16.95 15.71 2.91
CA LEU A 224 15.89 16.56 2.36
C LEU A 224 16.30 18.04 2.41
N THR A 225 16.42 18.57 3.62
CA THR A 225 16.69 19.98 3.90
C THR A 225 17.66 20.08 5.05
N SER A 226 18.58 21.02 4.96
CA SER A 226 19.56 21.30 6.01
C SER A 226 19.76 22.81 6.19
N GLY A 227 20.22 23.20 7.36
CA GLY A 227 20.54 24.58 7.64
C GLY A 227 21.27 24.77 8.95
N GLY A 228 21.70 26.01 9.16
CA GLY A 228 22.28 26.47 10.40
C GLY A 228 21.51 27.69 10.93
N LEU A 229 21.42 27.82 12.22
CA LEU A 229 20.79 28.96 12.87
C LEU A 229 21.59 29.38 14.12
N VAL A 230 21.57 30.66 14.43
CA VAL A 230 22.18 31.19 15.64
C VAL A 230 21.06 31.61 16.59
N LEU A 231 21.08 31.04 17.80
CA LEU A 231 20.15 31.44 18.85
C LEU A 231 20.72 32.69 19.60
N TYR A 232 19.89 33.67 19.76
CA TYR A 232 20.31 34.94 20.41
C TYR A 232 20.14 34.84 21.93
N GLY A 233 21.06 35.48 22.67
CA GLY A 233 21.05 35.55 24.12
C GLY A 233 21.73 34.35 24.82
N GLU A 234 21.63 34.32 26.14
CA GLU A 234 22.16 33.23 26.95
C GLU A 234 21.11 32.06 26.94
N VAL A 235 21.32 31.12 26.05
CA VAL A 235 20.43 29.96 25.92
C VAL A 235 20.75 28.92 26.98
N GLY A 236 19.82 28.70 27.89
CA GLY A 236 19.90 27.69 28.95
C GLY A 236 19.57 26.30 28.39
N VAL A 237 18.31 25.97 28.42
CA VAL A 237 17.82 24.66 27.95
C VAL A 237 17.45 24.71 26.47
N PHE A 238 17.73 23.60 25.75
CA PHE A 238 17.42 23.47 24.33
C PHE A 238 16.98 22.03 24.04
N ILE A 239 15.87 21.85 23.32
CA ILE A 239 15.34 20.56 22.92
C ILE A 239 14.71 20.62 21.52
N GLY A 240 14.91 19.57 20.72
CA GLY A 240 14.17 19.34 19.47
C GLY A 240 13.04 18.35 19.69
N ILE A 241 11.87 18.64 19.16
CA ILE A 241 10.68 17.78 19.22
C ILE A 241 10.10 17.57 17.84
N HIS A 242 9.34 16.48 17.68
CA HIS A 242 8.40 16.32 16.57
C HIS A 242 7.04 16.95 16.94
N THR A 243 6.31 17.39 15.93
CA THR A 243 4.98 17.97 16.11
C THR A 243 3.89 17.08 15.50
N ILE A 244 2.63 17.21 15.94
CA ILE A 244 1.52 16.34 15.50
C ILE A 244 1.23 16.49 14.01
N ASP A 245 1.53 17.65 13.42
CA ASP A 245 1.42 17.92 11.99
C ASP A 245 2.56 17.32 11.15
N GLU A 246 3.30 16.35 11.73
CA GLU A 246 4.41 15.64 11.12
C GLU A 246 5.62 16.54 10.73
N SER A 247 5.75 17.66 11.47
CA SER A 247 6.87 18.59 11.38
C SER A 247 7.78 18.48 12.60
N TYR A 248 8.65 19.47 12.81
CA TYR A 248 9.57 19.54 13.94
C TYR A 248 9.55 20.94 14.56
N ALA A 249 10.06 21.05 15.78
CA ALA A 249 10.30 22.34 16.40
C ALA A 249 11.50 22.29 17.33
N PHE A 250 12.22 23.42 17.42
CA PHE A 250 13.17 23.66 18.50
C PHE A 250 12.53 24.52 19.58
N ILE A 251 12.69 24.10 20.81
CA ILE A 251 12.25 24.85 21.99
C ILE A 251 13.46 25.16 22.83
N PHE A 252 13.61 26.43 23.21
CA PHE A 252 14.76 26.90 23.96
C PHE A 252 14.40 27.98 24.96
N SER A 253 15.13 28.01 26.06
CA SER A 253 15.01 29.05 27.09
C SER A 253 16.16 30.02 27.03
N ASN A 254 15.87 31.29 27.26
CA ASN A 254 16.84 32.37 27.44
C ASN A 254 16.69 33.00 28.81
N SER A 255 17.79 33.27 29.49
CA SER A 255 17.82 34.03 30.71
C SER A 255 18.84 35.16 30.61
N THR A 256 18.46 36.33 31.08
CA THR A 256 19.34 37.52 31.17
C THR A 256 19.55 37.88 32.61
N LEU A 257 20.64 37.41 33.20
CA LEU A 257 20.95 37.65 34.62
C LEU A 257 21.24 39.10 34.97
N ASN A 258 21.72 39.93 34.01
CA ASN A 258 22.24 41.27 34.28
C ASN A 258 21.46 42.43 33.63
N ALA A 259 20.17 42.26 33.31
CA ALA A 259 19.42 43.36 32.72
C ALA A 259 19.10 44.43 33.77
N THR A 260 19.62 45.62 33.57
CA THR A 260 19.46 46.79 34.44
C THR A 260 18.04 47.36 34.40
N ASN A 261 17.30 47.12 33.33
CA ASN A 261 15.91 47.56 33.20
C ASN A 261 14.94 46.57 33.91
N PRO A 262 14.21 47.01 34.99
CA PRO A 262 13.31 46.13 35.71
C PRO A 262 12.10 45.64 34.87
N LEU A 263 11.76 46.35 33.79
CA LEU A 263 10.63 46.01 32.94
C LEU A 263 11.03 45.09 31.76
N SER A 264 12.34 44.87 31.54
CA SER A 264 12.76 43.92 30.46
C SER A 264 12.54 42.49 30.91
N PRO A 265 12.19 41.58 29.94
CA PRO A 265 12.12 40.16 30.24
C PRO A 265 13.46 39.65 30.76
N LYS A 266 13.42 38.88 31.85
CA LYS A 266 14.58 38.24 32.49
C LYS A 266 14.69 36.76 32.11
N GLY A 267 13.57 36.10 31.84
CA GLY A 267 13.51 34.77 31.35
C GLY A 267 12.47 34.65 30.26
N GLN A 268 12.81 33.86 29.21
CA GLN A 268 11.96 33.61 28.06
C GLN A 268 12.06 32.16 27.63
N VAL A 269 10.97 31.61 27.11
CA VAL A 269 10.95 30.35 26.39
C VAL A 269 10.34 30.57 25.02
N SER A 270 11.05 30.15 24.01
CA SER A 270 10.67 30.33 22.60
C SER A 270 10.54 28.99 21.89
N ILE A 271 9.65 28.93 20.92
CA ILE A 271 9.52 27.83 19.96
C ILE A 271 9.95 28.33 18.57
N LEU A 272 10.68 27.49 17.84
CA LEU A 272 11.08 27.73 16.46
C LEU A 272 10.56 26.55 15.61
N PRO A 273 9.43 26.72 14.92
CA PRO A 273 8.84 25.67 14.09
C PRO A 273 9.69 25.41 12.83
N ILE A 274 9.80 24.13 12.44
CA ILE A 274 10.51 23.67 11.25
C ILE A 274 9.59 22.73 10.51
N GLY A 275 9.00 23.19 9.41
CA GLY A 275 8.14 22.37 8.57
C GLY A 275 8.90 21.17 7.98
N TYR A 276 8.17 20.09 7.69
CA TYR A 276 8.76 18.95 7.00
C TYR A 276 9.29 19.36 5.63
N ASN A 277 10.57 19.10 5.37
CA ASN A 277 11.29 19.53 4.18
C ASN A 277 11.22 21.05 3.92
N GLN A 278 11.21 21.85 4.98
CA GLN A 278 11.14 23.30 4.91
C GLN A 278 12.18 23.95 5.81
N ASN A 279 12.46 25.23 5.53
CA ASN A 279 13.29 26.06 6.40
C ASN A 279 12.54 26.43 7.68
N PRO A 280 13.27 26.76 8.78
CA PRO A 280 12.68 27.22 10.00
C PRO A 280 11.81 28.47 9.82
N SER A 281 10.67 28.49 10.46
CA SER A 281 9.85 29.71 10.61
C SER A 281 10.46 30.63 11.64
N PRO A 282 10.05 31.91 11.72
CA PRO A 282 10.51 32.79 12.79
C PRO A 282 10.20 32.24 14.17
N SER A 283 11.09 32.45 15.14
CA SER A 283 10.86 32.04 16.53
C SER A 283 9.70 32.80 17.16
N LEU A 284 8.90 32.08 17.92
CA LEU A 284 7.72 32.58 18.63
C LEU A 284 7.92 32.45 20.13
N LEU A 285 7.51 33.47 20.87
CA LEU A 285 7.61 33.50 22.33
C LEU A 285 6.41 32.74 22.94
N ILE A 286 6.67 31.71 23.75
CA ILE A 286 5.62 30.93 24.42
C ILE A 286 5.55 31.23 25.94
N TYR A 287 6.61 31.77 26.51
CA TYR A 287 6.64 32.21 27.92
C TYR A 287 7.66 33.35 28.11
N GLN A 288 7.34 34.30 29.00
CA GLN A 288 8.28 35.29 29.48
C GLN A 288 7.98 35.69 30.92
N THR A 289 9.02 36.10 31.63
CA THR A 289 8.92 36.61 33.00
C THR A 289 9.91 37.74 33.24
N THR A 290 9.56 38.67 34.14
CA THR A 290 10.43 39.75 34.64
C THR A 290 11.08 39.39 35.97
N THR A 291 10.87 38.17 36.51
CA THR A 291 11.50 37.67 37.73
C THR A 291 13.02 37.66 37.54
N PRO A 292 13.76 38.36 38.39
CA PRO A 292 15.22 38.38 38.32
C PRO A 292 15.84 37.07 38.77
N ASN A 293 17.08 36.81 38.33
CA ASN A 293 17.93 35.69 38.77
C ASN A 293 17.25 34.28 38.55
N LEU A 294 16.53 34.18 37.46
CA LEU A 294 15.79 32.96 37.12
C LEU A 294 16.63 32.10 36.20
N VAL A 295 16.80 30.84 36.56
CA VAL A 295 17.52 29.84 35.78
C VAL A 295 16.58 28.67 35.45
N PHE A 296 16.46 28.38 34.15
CA PHE A 296 15.76 27.15 33.67
C PHE A 296 16.70 25.98 33.86
N THR A 297 16.33 25.00 34.67
CA THR A 297 17.17 23.87 35.01
C THR A 297 16.75 22.59 34.27
N PHE A 298 15.48 22.49 33.88
CA PHE A 298 14.94 21.36 33.20
C PHE A 298 13.90 21.78 32.16
N LEU A 299 13.92 21.15 31.01
CA LEU A 299 12.91 21.33 29.95
C LEU A 299 12.51 19.97 29.38
N PHE A 300 11.23 19.69 29.45
CA PHE A 300 10.61 18.59 28.77
C PHE A 300 9.45 19.13 27.93
N CYS A 301 9.36 18.69 26.66
CA CYS A 301 8.24 19.02 25.80
C CYS A 301 7.81 17.76 25.03
N ASP A 302 6.51 17.59 24.90
CA ASP A 302 5.91 16.47 24.20
C ASP A 302 4.49 16.81 23.72
N ILE A 303 3.82 15.89 23.07
CA ILE A 303 2.44 15.99 22.67
C ILE A 303 1.53 15.96 23.92
N ALA A 304 0.54 16.84 23.94
CA ALA A 304 -0.51 16.84 24.95
C ALA A 304 -1.63 15.84 24.56
N PHE A 305 -1.58 14.62 25.07
CA PHE A 305 -2.55 13.58 24.68
C PHE A 305 -3.99 13.89 25.08
N LEU A 306 -4.20 14.49 26.23
CA LEU A 306 -5.55 14.82 26.74
C LEU A 306 -6.05 16.16 26.21
N GLU A 307 -5.18 17.14 26.09
CA GLU A 307 -5.47 18.45 25.53
C GLU A 307 -5.19 18.49 24.03
N VAL A 308 -5.21 19.64 23.42
CA VAL A 308 -4.87 19.84 22.01
C VAL A 308 -3.48 20.46 21.93
N GLY A 309 -2.67 20.04 20.96
CA GLY A 309 -1.33 20.58 20.72
C GLY A 309 -0.24 19.91 21.57
N HIS A 310 0.63 20.72 22.14
CA HIS A 310 1.87 20.31 22.82
C HIS A 310 1.92 20.84 24.25
N VAL A 311 2.74 20.22 25.06
CA VAL A 311 2.99 20.63 26.43
C VAL A 311 4.47 20.71 26.71
N CYS A 312 4.91 21.79 27.36
CA CYS A 312 6.22 21.88 27.98
C CYS A 312 6.11 21.96 29.49
N ILE A 313 6.95 21.25 30.20
CA ILE A 313 7.14 21.33 31.63
C ILE A 313 8.56 21.83 31.90
N LEU A 314 8.64 22.98 32.57
CA LEU A 314 9.88 23.64 32.91
C LEU A 314 10.10 23.55 34.42
N THR A 315 11.33 23.33 34.83
CA THR A 315 11.79 23.56 36.17
C THR A 315 12.62 24.84 36.22
N VAL A 316 12.32 25.66 37.16
CA VAL A 316 12.91 27.02 37.29
C VAL A 316 13.39 27.20 38.70
N ILE A 317 14.65 27.64 38.85
CA ILE A 317 15.23 28.03 40.12
C ILE A 317 15.35 29.54 40.13
N ILE A 318 14.89 30.18 41.22
CA ILE A 318 15.15 31.60 41.49
C ILE A 318 16.36 31.65 42.43
N GLN A 319 17.46 32.22 41.97
CA GLN A 319 18.66 32.38 42.72
C GLN A 319 18.56 33.68 43.51
N GLU A 320 18.73 33.65 44.83
CA GLU A 320 18.75 34.85 45.69
C GLU A 320 19.99 35.70 45.43
N ASP A 321 21.11 35.06 45.05
CA ASP A 321 22.36 35.72 44.68
C ASP A 321 22.98 34.96 43.51
N VAL A 322 23.72 35.67 42.62
CA VAL A 322 24.39 35.10 41.41
C VAL A 322 25.42 34.02 41.77
N THR A 323 25.87 34.00 43.00
CA THR A 323 26.83 33.01 43.51
C THR A 323 26.20 31.75 44.07
N MET A 324 24.89 31.71 44.26
CA MET A 324 24.17 30.55 44.85
C MET A 324 23.69 29.63 43.73
N THR A 325 24.01 28.33 43.88
CA THR A 325 23.52 27.26 42.98
C THR A 325 22.20 26.64 43.45
N SER A 326 21.67 27.07 44.58
CA SER A 326 20.44 26.58 45.21
C SER A 326 19.42 27.68 45.47
N GLY A 327 18.20 27.49 45.14
CA GLY A 327 17.06 28.37 45.37
C GLY A 327 15.73 27.57 45.31
N PRO A 328 14.60 28.22 45.62
CA PRO A 328 13.30 27.56 45.48
C PRO A 328 13.06 27.11 44.03
N LEU A 329 12.65 25.86 43.89
CA LEU A 329 12.32 25.22 42.62
C LEU A 329 10.85 25.43 42.31
N TYR A 330 10.56 25.91 41.11
CA TYR A 330 9.20 26.11 40.63
C TYR A 330 8.94 25.23 39.39
N TYR A 331 7.68 24.84 39.22
CA TYR A 331 7.17 24.19 38.05
C TYR A 331 6.36 25.13 37.18
N ILE A 332 6.62 25.10 35.87
CA ILE A 332 5.83 25.82 34.88
C ILE A 332 5.39 24.84 33.81
N LYS A 333 4.07 24.71 33.64
CA LYS A 333 3.45 23.94 32.56
C LYS A 333 2.90 24.92 31.55
N ILE A 334 3.26 24.73 30.28
CA ILE A 334 2.83 25.55 29.16
C ILE A 334 2.21 24.62 28.11
N ASN A 335 0.92 24.82 27.81
CA ASN A 335 0.27 24.16 26.68
C ASN A 335 0.20 25.11 25.51
N PHE A 336 0.61 24.65 24.33
CA PHE A 336 0.70 25.47 23.13
C PHE A 336 0.41 24.67 21.86
N LEU A 337 0.03 25.34 20.80
CA LEU A 337 -0.23 24.78 19.47
C LEU A 337 1.04 24.72 18.62
N SER A 338 1.06 23.93 17.57
CA SER A 338 2.14 23.91 16.57
C SER A 338 2.41 25.27 15.96
N SER A 339 1.40 26.16 15.93
CA SER A 339 1.52 27.56 15.56
C SER A 339 2.29 28.45 16.56
N GLY A 340 2.64 27.92 17.74
CA GLY A 340 3.24 28.69 18.85
C GLY A 340 2.23 29.45 19.71
N SER A 341 0.94 29.37 19.43
CA SER A 341 -0.10 30.00 20.26
C SER A 341 -0.24 29.29 21.59
N VAL A 342 -0.16 29.99 22.71
CA VAL A 342 -0.29 29.42 24.05
C VAL A 342 -1.77 29.27 24.39
N LEU A 343 -2.17 28.06 24.78
CA LEU A 343 -3.53 27.72 25.17
C LEU A 343 -3.73 27.90 26.68
N SER A 344 -2.81 27.44 27.46
CA SER A 344 -2.86 27.53 28.91
C SER A 344 -1.47 27.63 29.52
N PHE A 345 -1.44 28.23 30.67
CA PHE A 345 -0.23 28.39 31.46
C PHE A 345 -0.56 28.14 32.93
N GLN A 346 0.25 27.34 33.59
CA GLN A 346 0.13 27.02 35.00
C GLN A 346 1.51 27.19 35.66
N SER A 347 1.56 27.97 36.72
CA SER A 347 2.74 28.09 37.59
C SER A 347 2.38 27.60 38.97
N GLN A 348 3.18 26.71 39.52
CA GLN A 348 3.03 26.29 40.91
C GLN A 348 4.26 26.62 41.70
N VAL A 349 3.98 27.21 42.82
CA VAL A 349 4.94 27.52 43.87
C VAL A 349 4.75 26.47 44.99
N ASN A 350 5.79 25.74 45.31
CA ASN A 350 6.08 25.14 46.60
C ASN A 350 5.54 23.79 47.07
N ASP A 351 4.86 22.94 46.30
CA ASP A 351 4.46 21.65 46.89
C ASP A 351 5.09 20.40 46.28
N LEU A 352 6.04 20.58 45.39
CA LEU A 352 6.92 19.49 45.00
C LEU A 352 8.03 19.33 46.03
N THR A 353 7.73 18.71 47.16
CA THR A 353 8.75 18.03 47.93
C THR A 353 9.26 16.83 47.08
N LEU A 354 9.88 17.16 45.94
CA LEU A 354 10.76 16.20 45.34
C LEU A 354 11.78 15.83 46.44
N PRO A 355 12.22 14.57 46.49
CA PRO A 355 13.32 14.22 47.39
C PRO A 355 14.59 14.88 46.89
N VAL A 356 14.67 16.22 46.99
CA VAL A 356 15.76 17.08 46.49
C VAL A 356 17.00 17.02 47.39
N GLU A 357 17.05 16.10 48.31
CA GLU A 357 18.23 15.90 49.16
C GLU A 357 19.47 15.46 48.38
N ASN A 358 19.32 15.06 47.12
CA ASN A 358 20.43 14.64 46.29
C ASN A 358 20.48 15.42 44.97
N PRO A 359 21.41 16.35 44.74
CA PRO A 359 21.52 17.14 43.54
C PRO A 359 21.91 16.32 42.29
N ASN A 360 22.17 15.04 42.45
CA ASN A 360 22.64 14.16 41.39
C ASN A 360 21.52 13.26 40.80
N VAL A 361 20.25 13.56 41.05
CA VAL A 361 19.14 12.79 40.46
C VAL A 361 18.94 13.19 38.99
N ASP A 362 19.03 12.23 38.09
CA ASP A 362 18.66 12.45 36.69
C ASP A 362 17.15 12.27 36.51
N TRP A 363 16.47 13.41 36.28
CA TRP A 363 15.03 13.48 36.11
C TRP A 363 14.63 13.35 34.65
N SER A 364 13.57 12.57 34.40
CA SER A 364 12.94 12.43 33.10
C SER A 364 11.42 12.50 33.23
N VAL A 365 10.76 13.15 32.26
CA VAL A 365 9.30 13.25 32.21
C VAL A 365 8.80 12.59 30.93
N ASN A 366 7.70 11.85 31.03
CA ASN A 366 7.03 11.23 29.91
C ASN A 366 5.54 11.54 29.95
N SER A 367 4.98 12.00 28.83
CA SER A 367 3.54 12.13 28.66
C SER A 367 2.88 10.75 28.59
N LEU A 368 1.73 10.60 29.25
CA LEU A 368 0.96 9.36 29.24
C LEU A 368 -0.23 9.47 28.29
N ILE A 369 -0.45 8.44 27.47
CA ILE A 369 -1.50 8.41 26.45
C ILE A 369 -2.90 8.60 27.06
N PHE A 370 -3.12 8.07 28.28
CA PHE A 370 -4.40 8.17 28.96
C PHE A 370 -4.46 9.37 29.92
N GLY A 371 -3.68 10.39 29.63
CA GLY A 371 -3.59 11.64 30.39
C GLY A 371 -2.59 11.63 31.52
N GLY A 372 -2.09 12.81 31.87
CA GLY A 372 -1.07 12.99 32.88
C GLY A 372 0.35 12.76 32.40
N TYR A 373 1.28 12.86 33.34
CA TYR A 373 2.72 12.74 33.10
C TYR A 373 3.34 11.86 34.16
N LEU A 374 4.32 11.06 33.79
CA LEU A 374 5.19 10.32 34.69
C LEU A 374 6.54 11.04 34.80
N LEU A 375 6.87 11.58 35.98
CA LEU A 375 8.19 12.05 36.32
C LEU A 375 8.96 10.89 36.96
N THR A 376 10.08 10.51 36.39
CA THR A 376 10.98 9.50 36.94
C THR A 376 12.32 10.13 37.32
N GLY A 377 12.85 9.77 38.45
CA GLY A 377 14.17 10.16 38.91
C GLY A 377 15.06 8.95 39.12
N THR A 378 16.24 8.95 38.54
CA THR A 378 17.27 7.94 38.79
C THR A 378 18.24 8.48 39.82
N ILE A 379 18.25 7.87 41.01
CA ILE A 379 19.08 8.26 42.17
C ILE A 379 20.36 7.42 42.11
N PRO A 380 21.53 8.01 41.80
CA PRO A 380 22.79 7.27 41.86
C PRO A 380 23.13 6.92 43.29
N THR A 381 23.43 5.67 43.56
CA THR A 381 24.02 5.22 44.84
C THR A 381 25.41 4.60 44.59
N PRO A 382 26.25 4.49 45.59
CA PRO A 382 27.58 3.94 45.42
C PRO A 382 27.63 2.48 44.88
N THR A 383 26.54 1.76 45.11
CA THR A 383 26.44 0.35 44.70
C THR A 383 25.56 0.17 43.45
N ARG A 384 24.43 0.91 43.35
CA ARG A 384 23.43 0.75 42.26
C ARG A 384 22.46 1.92 42.25
N PRO A 385 21.98 2.37 41.04
CA PRO A 385 20.96 3.39 40.96
C PRO A 385 19.61 2.87 41.48
N ASN A 386 18.89 3.74 42.12
CA ASN A 386 17.49 3.52 42.53
C ASN A 386 16.59 4.40 41.65
N ILE A 387 15.38 3.97 41.36
CA ILE A 387 14.40 4.77 40.65
C ILE A 387 13.30 5.27 41.59
N CYS A 388 12.85 6.49 41.43
CA CYS A 388 11.67 7.06 42.08
C CYS A 388 10.77 7.69 41.02
N GLY A 389 9.50 7.89 41.31
CA GLY A 389 8.58 8.49 40.36
C GLY A 389 7.41 9.22 41.00
N TYR A 390 6.85 10.15 40.24
CA TYR A 390 5.65 10.90 40.58
C TYR A 390 4.73 10.93 39.37
N LEU A 391 3.44 10.68 39.61
CA LEU A 391 2.40 10.78 38.60
C LEU A 391 1.71 12.12 38.71
N PHE A 392 1.63 12.87 37.63
CA PHE A 392 0.90 14.12 37.52
C PHE A 392 -0.42 13.90 36.81
N ASN A 393 -1.48 14.46 37.31
CA ASN A 393 -2.77 14.55 36.65
C ASN A 393 -2.86 15.85 35.83
N ASP A 394 -3.37 15.82 34.63
CA ASP A 394 -3.60 17.02 33.81
C ASP A 394 -4.56 18.02 34.45
N TYR A 395 -5.48 17.54 35.28
CA TYR A 395 -6.51 18.38 35.92
C TYR A 395 -6.07 18.97 37.25
N ASN A 396 -5.21 18.29 37.97
CA ASN A 396 -4.72 18.71 39.27
C ASN A 396 -3.23 18.98 39.17
N SER A 397 -2.86 20.16 39.58
CA SER A 397 -1.49 20.64 39.53
C SER A 397 -0.58 19.99 40.63
N ALA A 398 -1.14 19.25 41.60
CA ALA A 398 -0.37 18.58 42.62
C ALA A 398 0.08 17.19 42.13
N PRO A 399 1.36 16.81 42.29
CA PRO A 399 1.83 15.47 41.95
C PRO A 399 1.20 14.47 42.92
N ILE A 400 0.73 13.36 42.39
CA ILE A 400 0.31 12.21 43.19
C ILE A 400 1.60 11.43 43.44
N PRO A 401 2.05 11.33 44.71
CA PRO A 401 3.19 10.46 45.01
C PRO A 401 2.77 9.05 44.62
N TRP A 402 3.46 8.52 43.67
CA TRP A 402 3.30 7.13 43.27
C TRP A 402 4.56 6.41 43.76
N GLU A 403 4.42 5.71 44.90
CA GLU A 403 5.51 4.89 45.41
C GLU A 403 5.75 3.77 44.42
N PHE A 404 6.87 3.80 43.74
CA PHE A 404 7.41 2.58 43.16
C PHE A 404 7.51 1.56 44.29
N PRO A 405 7.07 0.34 44.08
CA PRO A 405 7.23 -0.68 45.06
C PRO A 405 8.70 -0.71 45.49
N GLU A 406 8.92 -0.68 46.75
CA GLU A 406 10.17 -0.61 47.48
C GLU A 406 11.46 -0.52 46.64
N ARG A 407 12.23 0.52 46.87
CA ARG A 407 13.53 0.91 46.29
C ARG A 407 14.41 -0.27 45.87
N GLU A 408 13.95 -1.05 44.90
CA GLU A 408 14.76 -2.16 44.40
C GLU A 408 15.88 -1.62 43.50
N PRO A 409 17.07 -2.15 43.63
CA PRO A 409 18.18 -1.74 42.75
C PRO A 409 17.87 -2.14 41.31
N ILE A 410 17.86 -1.14 40.44
CA ILE A 410 17.70 -1.32 39.01
C ILE A 410 19.02 -1.66 38.33
N GLY A 411 18.94 -2.13 37.08
CA GLY A 411 20.15 -2.40 36.28
C GLY A 411 21.06 -1.16 36.16
N ILE A 412 22.29 -1.38 35.79
CA ILE A 412 23.39 -0.38 35.82
C ILE A 412 23.00 0.99 35.21
N ARG A 413 22.12 1.02 34.24
CA ARG A 413 21.66 2.26 33.55
C ARG A 413 20.26 2.73 33.97
N GLY A 414 19.51 1.96 34.71
CA GLY A 414 18.15 2.31 35.12
C GLY A 414 17.20 2.44 33.92
N VAL A 415 17.25 1.49 32.99
CA VAL A 415 16.43 1.51 31.77
C VAL A 415 14.97 1.29 32.13
N TYR A 416 14.11 2.18 31.67
CA TYR A 416 12.66 2.02 31.73
C TYR A 416 12.02 2.35 30.38
N GLN A 417 10.84 1.77 30.12
CA GLN A 417 10.06 1.99 28.92
C GLN A 417 8.59 2.05 29.27
N ILE A 418 7.89 3.04 28.72
CA ILE A 418 6.43 3.13 28.82
C ILE A 418 5.86 2.63 27.50
N LEU A 419 5.01 1.62 27.57
CA LEU A 419 4.29 1.08 26.43
C LEU A 419 3.01 1.89 26.16
N HIS A 420 2.52 1.81 24.95
CA HIS A 420 1.30 2.53 24.52
C HIS A 420 0.01 2.11 25.25
N ASN A 421 0.02 0.94 25.88
CA ASN A 421 -1.08 0.49 26.74
C ASN A 421 -0.99 1.03 28.17
N ASN A 422 -0.08 1.98 28.45
CA ASN A 422 0.20 2.58 29.73
C ASN A 422 0.88 1.61 30.74
N THR A 423 1.58 0.60 30.23
CA THR A 423 2.41 -0.28 31.06
C THR A 423 3.82 0.26 31.13
N LEU A 424 4.34 0.40 32.34
CA LEU A 424 5.73 0.76 32.61
C LEU A 424 6.55 -0.52 32.81
N LEU A 425 7.65 -0.60 32.13
CA LEU A 425 8.67 -1.63 32.27
C LEU A 425 9.93 -1.02 32.89
N VAL A 426 10.43 -1.61 33.94
CA VAL A 426 11.66 -1.17 34.63
C VAL A 426 12.64 -2.33 34.65
N SER A 427 13.83 -2.12 34.08
CA SER A 427 14.89 -3.14 34.08
C SER A 427 15.35 -3.44 35.50
N GLN A 428 15.42 -4.73 35.83
CA GLN A 428 15.92 -5.20 37.10
C GLN A 428 17.38 -5.66 36.98
N LEU A 429 17.94 -5.92 38.12
CA LEU A 429 19.31 -6.42 38.20
C LEU A 429 19.46 -7.84 37.64
N GLU A 430 20.53 -8.05 36.94
CA GLU A 430 20.98 -9.35 36.43
C GLU A 430 21.56 -10.18 37.55
N THR A 431 21.08 -11.37 37.79
CA THR A 431 21.60 -12.30 38.84
C THR A 431 22.26 -13.51 38.24
N ASP A 432 21.93 -13.91 37.05
CA ASP A 432 22.45 -15.07 36.31
C ASP A 432 22.51 -14.75 34.80
N ASN A 433 22.59 -15.73 33.93
CA ASN A 433 22.55 -15.50 32.48
C ASN A 433 21.12 -15.15 31.99
N SER A 434 20.40 -14.34 32.75
CA SER A 434 19.06 -13.86 32.45
C SER A 434 18.94 -12.37 32.69
N TRP A 435 18.03 -11.74 31.97
CA TRP A 435 17.62 -10.36 32.19
C TRP A 435 16.12 -10.32 32.48
N ARG A 436 15.67 -9.26 33.15
CA ARG A 436 14.26 -9.16 33.56
C ARG A 436 13.77 -7.73 33.61
N PHE A 437 12.45 -7.59 33.41
CA PHE A 437 11.70 -6.36 33.61
C PHE A 437 10.67 -6.56 34.72
N GLN A 438 10.52 -5.57 35.56
CA GLN A 438 9.36 -5.38 36.37
C GLN A 438 8.29 -4.70 35.52
N VAL A 439 7.10 -5.30 35.45
CA VAL A 439 5.97 -4.85 34.62
C VAL A 439 4.92 -4.22 35.52
N ILE A 440 4.62 -2.95 35.28
CA ILE A 440 3.79 -2.15 36.18
C ILE A 440 2.70 -1.46 35.35
N ASP A 441 1.43 -1.70 35.66
CA ASP A 441 0.32 -1.02 35.03
C ASP A 441 0.12 0.36 35.63
N LEU A 442 0.34 1.42 34.85
CA LEU A 442 0.14 2.80 35.30
C LEU A 442 -1.37 3.13 35.35
N PRO A 443 -1.81 3.94 36.31
CA PRO A 443 -3.20 4.36 36.38
C PRO A 443 -3.59 5.22 35.17
N LYS A 444 -4.80 5.01 34.65
CA LYS A 444 -5.36 5.79 33.54
C LYS A 444 -6.11 7.00 34.11
N VAL A 445 -5.58 8.19 33.88
CA VAL A 445 -6.17 9.44 34.41
C VAL A 445 -7.55 9.73 33.80
N VAL A 446 -7.74 9.43 32.55
CA VAL A 446 -9.02 9.65 31.85
C VAL A 446 -10.15 8.69 32.19
N GLY A 447 -9.88 7.66 33.00
CA GLY A 447 -10.88 6.70 33.43
C GLY A 447 -11.61 6.02 32.25
N ASN A 448 -12.95 6.16 32.21
CA ASN A 448 -13.80 5.50 31.22
C ASN A 448 -13.77 6.11 29.81
N LYS A 449 -12.99 7.16 29.55
CA LYS A 449 -12.83 7.72 28.18
C LYS A 449 -11.95 6.86 27.29
N ASP A 450 -11.14 5.97 27.86
CA ASP A 450 -10.43 4.97 27.08
C ASP A 450 -11.40 3.90 26.55
N LYS A 451 -11.55 3.84 25.23
CA LYS A 451 -12.40 2.87 24.53
C LYS A 451 -11.60 1.82 23.75
N GLY A 452 -10.30 1.72 24.03
CA GLY A 452 -9.40 0.75 23.38
C GLY A 452 -8.74 1.24 22.09
N TYR A 453 -8.95 2.50 21.68
CA TYR A 453 -8.32 3.06 20.48
C TYR A 453 -6.91 3.60 20.73
N PHE A 454 -6.44 3.64 21.97
CA PHE A 454 -5.22 4.34 22.39
C PHE A 454 -5.18 5.79 21.91
N ASN A 455 -6.36 6.36 21.77
CA ASN A 455 -6.60 7.75 21.42
C ASN A 455 -7.81 8.25 22.22
N VAL A 456 -7.56 9.10 23.20
CA VAL A 456 -8.59 9.61 24.13
C VAL A 456 -9.57 10.59 23.47
N LYS A 457 -9.31 11.01 22.23
CA LYS A 457 -10.21 11.88 21.45
C LYS A 457 -11.27 11.08 20.69
N VAL A 458 -11.07 9.78 20.44
CA VAL A 458 -12.00 8.90 19.74
C VAL A 458 -13.00 8.30 20.73
N GLU A 459 -14.28 8.56 20.50
CA GLU A 459 -15.38 8.03 21.32
C GLU A 459 -15.79 6.63 20.89
N SER A 460 -15.97 6.43 19.58
CA SER A 460 -16.38 5.14 19.02
C SER A 460 -16.12 5.08 17.51
N THR A 461 -16.11 3.88 16.95
CA THR A 461 -16.03 3.64 15.51
C THR A 461 -17.12 2.70 15.02
N TYR A 462 -17.40 2.77 13.72
CA TYR A 462 -18.16 1.75 13.01
C TYR A 462 -17.35 1.32 11.78
N PRO A 463 -16.97 0.06 11.66
CA PRO A 463 -17.17 -1.06 12.62
C PRO A 463 -16.53 -0.80 14.00
N ALA A 464 -17.10 -1.39 15.05
CA ALA A 464 -16.47 -1.33 16.36
C ALA A 464 -15.26 -2.30 16.43
N ILE A 465 -14.32 -2.02 17.33
CA ILE A 465 -13.18 -2.92 17.57
C ILE A 465 -13.69 -4.34 17.89
N ASN A 466 -13.05 -5.35 17.32
CA ASN A 466 -13.35 -6.78 17.49
C ASN A 466 -14.79 -7.18 17.08
N SER A 467 -15.50 -6.34 16.31
CA SER A 467 -16.83 -6.67 15.80
C SER A 467 -16.76 -7.55 14.56
N THR A 468 -17.90 -8.16 14.22
CA THR A 468 -18.08 -8.89 12.96
C THR A 468 -19.06 -8.14 12.08
N ILE A 469 -18.65 -7.81 10.86
CA ILE A 469 -19.44 -7.03 9.90
C ILE A 469 -19.90 -7.88 8.72
N ARG A 470 -20.86 -7.35 7.96
CA ARG A 470 -21.19 -7.86 6.62
C ARG A 470 -20.24 -7.25 5.58
N PRO A 471 -19.96 -7.93 4.46
CA PRO A 471 -19.05 -7.42 3.43
C PRO A 471 -19.60 -6.22 2.67
N ASP A 472 -20.89 -5.97 2.72
CA ASP A 472 -21.63 -4.97 1.94
C ASP A 472 -21.71 -3.59 2.60
N ILE A 473 -20.89 -3.31 3.61
CA ILE A 473 -20.85 -1.97 4.20
C ILE A 473 -20.19 -0.97 3.25
N GLN A 474 -20.84 0.17 3.06
CA GLN A 474 -20.40 1.22 2.15
C GLN A 474 -19.67 2.38 2.84
N ASN A 475 -19.72 2.44 4.16
CA ASN A 475 -19.12 3.52 4.93
C ASN A 475 -18.55 3.00 6.25
N VAL A 476 -17.43 3.58 6.64
CA VAL A 476 -16.92 3.51 8.02
C VAL A 476 -17.13 4.85 8.71
N LYS A 477 -17.27 4.85 10.03
CA LYS A 477 -17.54 6.06 10.83
C LYS A 477 -16.60 6.14 12.02
N ILE A 478 -16.17 7.36 12.34
CA ILE A 478 -15.38 7.66 13.53
C ILE A 478 -16.11 8.77 14.30
N ASN A 479 -16.45 8.53 15.55
CA ASN A 479 -17.06 9.50 16.44
C ASN A 479 -16.00 10.05 17.38
N PHE A 480 -15.92 11.35 17.49
CA PHE A 480 -15.02 12.08 18.37
C PHE A 480 -15.77 12.74 19.52
N TYR A 481 -15.13 12.89 20.66
CA TYR A 481 -15.72 13.61 21.80
C TYR A 481 -15.90 15.10 21.51
N ASP A 482 -14.95 15.69 20.78
CA ASP A 482 -14.93 17.11 20.42
C ASP A 482 -15.13 17.31 18.90
N PRO A 483 -15.64 18.48 18.47
CA PRO A 483 -15.82 18.74 17.05
C PRO A 483 -14.50 18.79 16.29
N VAL A 484 -14.44 18.13 15.14
CA VAL A 484 -13.27 18.03 14.25
C VAL A 484 -13.59 18.52 12.83
N GLU A 485 -12.56 18.75 12.05
CA GLU A 485 -12.62 18.95 10.61
C GLU A 485 -11.57 18.11 9.91
N LEU A 486 -11.77 17.78 8.64
CA LEU A 486 -10.85 16.98 7.85
C LEU A 486 -9.55 17.75 7.57
N SER A 487 -8.43 17.04 7.61
CA SER A 487 -7.09 17.55 7.33
C SER A 487 -6.39 16.72 6.24
N ASP A 488 -5.08 16.61 6.25
CA ASP A 488 -4.29 16.07 5.13
C ASP A 488 -3.87 14.61 5.30
N GLY A 489 -4.06 14.01 6.47
CA GLY A 489 -3.85 12.59 6.69
C GLY A 489 -4.90 11.71 6.00
N ASN A 490 -4.69 10.41 5.99
CA ASN A 490 -5.54 9.42 5.34
C ASN A 490 -6.05 8.39 6.34
N LEU A 491 -7.14 7.69 5.95
CA LEU A 491 -7.48 6.39 6.51
C LEU A 491 -6.97 5.31 5.58
N THR A 492 -6.34 4.29 6.13
CA THR A 492 -5.83 3.17 5.35
C THR A 492 -6.41 1.87 5.87
N ILE A 493 -6.98 1.06 4.98
CA ILE A 493 -7.60 -0.21 5.30
C ILE A 493 -6.68 -1.33 4.87
N TYR A 494 -6.37 -2.21 5.81
CA TYR A 494 -5.55 -3.40 5.59
C TYR A 494 -6.35 -4.67 5.87
N GLN A 495 -6.05 -5.72 5.13
CA GLN A 495 -6.45 -7.09 5.43
C GLN A 495 -5.26 -7.83 6.02
N LEU A 496 -5.48 -8.61 7.07
CA LEU A 496 -4.47 -9.48 7.65
C LEU A 496 -4.58 -10.88 7.04
N ILE A 497 -3.50 -11.36 6.46
CA ILE A 497 -3.36 -12.74 5.95
C ILE A 497 -2.06 -13.28 6.53
N ASP A 498 -2.15 -14.38 7.27
CA ASP A 498 -1.00 -14.98 7.97
C ASP A 498 -0.22 -13.95 8.83
N ASN A 499 -0.95 -13.05 9.48
CA ASN A 499 -0.43 -11.92 10.26
C ASN A 499 0.36 -10.87 9.45
N GLN A 500 0.32 -10.91 8.11
CA GLN A 500 0.89 -9.89 7.25
C GLN A 500 -0.19 -8.90 6.77
N PRO A 501 0.08 -7.60 6.80
CA PRO A 501 -0.87 -6.59 6.36
C PRO A 501 -0.85 -6.41 4.83
N TYR A 502 -1.98 -6.60 4.20
CA TYR A 502 -2.22 -6.31 2.78
C TYR A 502 -3.11 -5.09 2.61
N LEU A 503 -2.63 -4.10 1.89
CA LEU A 503 -3.35 -2.86 1.67
C LEU A 503 -4.58 -3.09 0.77
N ARG A 504 -5.77 -2.70 1.25
CA ARG A 504 -7.04 -2.81 0.50
C ARG A 504 -7.50 -1.47 -0.07
N GLN A 505 -7.43 -0.40 0.72
CA GLN A 505 -7.92 0.92 0.27
C GLN A 505 -7.24 2.06 1.03
N TYR A 506 -6.87 3.12 0.28
CA TYR A 506 -6.60 4.45 0.83
C TYR A 506 -7.86 5.31 0.77
N ILE A 507 -8.16 6.02 1.83
CA ILE A 507 -9.29 6.95 1.91
C ILE A 507 -8.75 8.33 2.25
N THR A 508 -8.86 9.24 1.30
CA THR A 508 -8.46 10.63 1.44
C THR A 508 -9.63 11.51 1.89
N LYS A 509 -9.35 12.73 2.28
CA LYS A 509 -10.39 13.72 2.67
C LYS A 509 -11.50 13.91 1.63
N SER A 510 -11.22 13.71 0.34
CA SER A 510 -12.21 13.85 -0.74
C SER A 510 -13.33 12.78 -0.68
N SER A 511 -13.05 11.63 -0.07
CA SER A 511 -14.01 10.53 0.11
C SER A 511 -14.67 10.53 1.49
N CYS A 512 -14.46 11.59 2.27
CA CYS A 512 -14.97 11.73 3.62
C CYS A 512 -15.94 12.89 3.76
N THR A 513 -16.88 12.77 4.69
CA THR A 513 -17.80 13.83 5.08
C THR A 513 -17.82 13.94 6.60
N VAL A 514 -18.03 15.16 7.11
CA VAL A 514 -18.17 15.44 8.54
C VAL A 514 -19.63 15.78 8.82
N SER A 515 -20.16 15.23 9.91
CA SER A 515 -21.53 15.51 10.37
C SER A 515 -21.72 17.01 10.71
N ILE A 516 -22.95 17.44 10.79
CA ILE A 516 -23.30 18.87 11.05
C ILE A 516 -22.77 19.34 12.40
N ASP A 517 -22.78 18.47 13.41
CA ASP A 517 -22.24 18.75 14.76
C ASP A 517 -20.69 18.73 14.80
N GLY A 518 -20.07 18.29 13.72
CA GLY A 518 -18.62 18.19 13.60
C GLY A 518 -18.00 16.98 14.31
N LYS A 519 -18.80 16.12 14.95
CA LYS A 519 -18.27 15.04 15.81
C LYS A 519 -18.11 13.69 15.10
N THR A 520 -18.77 13.48 13.98
CA THR A 520 -18.70 12.22 13.25
C THR A 520 -18.05 12.43 11.88
N VAL A 521 -17.01 11.69 11.59
CA VAL A 521 -16.42 11.54 10.26
C VAL A 521 -16.95 10.28 9.62
N ILE A 522 -17.48 10.39 8.40
CA ILE A 522 -18.00 9.29 7.59
C ILE A 522 -17.10 9.16 6.37
N ALA A 523 -16.49 8.02 6.18
CA ALA A 523 -15.60 7.71 5.07
C ALA A 523 -16.21 6.64 4.16
N LYS A 524 -16.21 6.90 2.85
CA LYS A 524 -16.80 6.00 1.84
C LYS A 524 -15.85 4.83 1.56
N ILE A 525 -16.42 3.63 1.50
CA ILE A 525 -15.72 2.37 1.23
C ILE A 525 -16.06 1.88 -0.17
N LEU A 526 -15.07 1.29 -0.85
CA LEU A 526 -15.26 0.58 -2.10
C LEU A 526 -15.92 -0.79 -1.83
N ASP A 527 -16.78 -1.24 -2.72
CA ASP A 527 -17.53 -2.50 -2.57
C ASP A 527 -16.61 -3.72 -2.44
N SER A 528 -15.40 -3.65 -3.03
CA SER A 528 -14.39 -4.72 -2.97
C SER A 528 -13.53 -4.73 -1.70
N THR A 529 -13.57 -3.68 -0.88
CA THR A 529 -12.63 -3.53 0.25
C THR A 529 -12.78 -4.64 1.28
N PHE A 530 -14.02 -5.05 1.58
CA PHE A 530 -14.35 -6.10 2.56
C PHE A 530 -14.91 -7.37 1.89
N SER A 531 -14.51 -7.64 0.66
CA SER A 531 -15.03 -8.76 -0.14
C SER A 531 -14.64 -10.13 0.37
N VAL A 532 -13.57 -10.26 1.16
CA VAL A 532 -13.09 -11.54 1.67
C VAL A 532 -13.91 -11.99 2.88
N PHE A 533 -14.71 -13.01 2.68
CA PHE A 533 -15.51 -13.62 3.74
C PHE A 533 -14.62 -14.30 4.78
N GLY A 534 -14.90 -14.08 6.07
CA GLY A 534 -14.05 -14.57 7.16
C GLY A 534 -12.74 -13.83 7.34
N GLY A 535 -12.44 -12.85 6.49
CA GLY A 535 -11.21 -12.06 6.55
C GLY A 535 -11.13 -11.18 7.79
N ILE A 536 -9.92 -10.98 8.28
CA ILE A 536 -9.58 -10.07 9.37
C ILE A 536 -9.06 -8.77 8.77
N TYR A 537 -9.60 -7.65 9.20
CA TYR A 537 -9.22 -6.33 8.73
C TYR A 537 -8.89 -5.40 9.87
N TYR A 538 -8.05 -4.40 9.60
CA TYR A 538 -7.91 -3.26 10.48
C TYR A 538 -7.84 -1.95 9.70
N ILE A 539 -8.20 -0.86 10.36
CA ILE A 539 -8.15 0.49 9.82
C ILE A 539 -7.13 1.30 10.62
N LYS A 540 -6.16 1.86 9.91
CA LYS A 540 -5.22 2.85 10.43
C LYS A 540 -5.74 4.24 10.11
N MET A 541 -5.73 5.14 11.08
CA MET A 541 -5.97 6.55 10.89
C MET A 541 -4.64 7.29 11.08
N ASP A 542 -4.18 7.98 10.06
CA ASP A 542 -2.95 8.76 10.14
C ASP A 542 -3.09 9.91 11.16
N ASN A 543 -1.98 10.32 11.76
CA ASN A 543 -1.92 11.58 12.45
C ASN A 543 -2.28 12.68 11.44
N ASN A 544 -2.92 13.76 11.92
CA ASN A 544 -3.37 14.81 11.03
C ASN A 544 -4.42 14.39 9.97
N PHE A 545 -5.13 13.26 10.15
CA PHE A 545 -6.33 12.95 9.35
C PHE A 545 -7.47 13.92 9.65
N VAL A 546 -7.61 14.25 10.92
CA VAL A 546 -8.51 15.31 11.40
C VAL A 546 -7.74 16.31 12.25
N ARG A 547 -8.30 17.51 12.35
CA ARG A 547 -7.82 18.55 13.25
C ARG A 547 -8.96 19.07 14.10
N ASP A 548 -8.64 19.61 15.25
CA ASP A 548 -9.60 20.27 16.14
C ASP A 548 -10.27 21.43 15.38
N LYS A 549 -11.59 21.50 15.47
CA LYS A 549 -12.37 22.51 14.74
C LYS A 549 -12.13 23.93 15.28
N THR A 550 -11.87 24.07 16.59
CA THR A 550 -11.71 25.35 17.26
C THR A 550 -10.30 25.91 17.07
N TYR A 551 -9.30 25.08 17.34
CA TYR A 551 -7.90 25.52 17.34
C TYR A 551 -7.17 25.26 16.02
N LYS A 552 -7.77 24.50 15.11
CA LYS A 552 -7.16 24.08 13.82
C LYS A 552 -5.89 23.24 13.97
N GLU A 553 -5.69 22.68 15.14
CA GLU A 553 -4.53 21.87 15.48
C GLU A 553 -4.78 20.41 15.08
N SER A 554 -3.76 19.78 14.49
CA SER A 554 -3.80 18.36 14.10
C SER A 554 -4.05 17.46 15.32
N LEU A 555 -4.78 16.37 15.10
CA LEU A 555 -5.03 15.36 16.13
C LEU A 555 -4.29 14.06 15.79
N LEU A 556 -3.99 13.29 16.84
CA LEU A 556 -3.42 11.97 16.71
C LEU A 556 -4.39 11.01 16.02
N GLY A 557 -3.83 10.06 15.28
CA GLY A 557 -4.55 9.01 14.60
C GLY A 557 -4.88 7.78 15.46
N ILE A 558 -5.28 6.70 14.77
CA ILE A 558 -5.41 5.36 15.34
C ILE A 558 -4.32 4.51 14.67
N ARG A 559 -3.49 3.88 15.50
CA ARG A 559 -2.32 3.14 15.04
C ARG A 559 -2.68 1.81 14.38
N ASP A 560 -1.68 1.17 13.80
CA ASP A 560 -1.80 -0.14 13.18
C ASP A 560 -2.38 -1.18 14.15
N ASN A 561 -3.21 -2.06 13.62
CA ASN A 561 -3.78 -3.22 14.31
C ASN A 561 -4.58 -2.94 15.59
N ILE A 562 -4.99 -1.68 15.81
CA ILE A 562 -5.85 -1.30 16.95
C ILE A 562 -7.32 -1.39 16.58
N TRP A 563 -7.74 -0.75 15.51
CA TRP A 563 -9.12 -0.78 15.03
C TRP A 563 -9.34 -1.99 14.11
N ASN A 564 -9.36 -3.17 14.70
CA ASN A 564 -9.53 -4.44 13.99
C ASN A 564 -10.97 -4.97 14.10
N PHE A 565 -11.39 -5.74 13.10
CA PHE A 565 -12.69 -6.40 13.02
C PHE A 565 -12.67 -7.53 11.98
N ASN A 566 -13.71 -8.37 11.99
CA ASN A 566 -13.83 -9.51 11.09
C ASN A 566 -15.00 -9.34 10.13
N VAL A 567 -14.89 -9.93 8.94
CA VAL A 567 -16.02 -10.05 8.00
C VAL A 567 -16.70 -11.40 8.22
N LYS A 568 -18.03 -11.43 8.16
CA LYS A 568 -18.82 -12.64 8.36
C LYS A 568 -18.48 -13.71 7.34
N GLN A 569 -18.35 -14.96 7.75
CA GLN A 569 -18.19 -16.10 6.84
C GLN A 569 -19.44 -16.33 6.00
N LYS A 570 -19.27 -16.76 4.76
CA LYS A 570 -20.32 -17.19 3.84
C LYS A 570 -19.93 -18.53 3.22
N GLU A 571 -20.88 -19.43 3.02
CA GLU A 571 -20.71 -20.60 2.16
C GLU A 571 -20.67 -20.11 0.70
N VAL A 572 -19.58 -20.42 -0.02
CA VAL A 572 -19.34 -19.94 -1.38
C VAL A 572 -19.76 -21.01 -2.38
N PRO A 573 -20.65 -20.74 -3.36
CA PRO A 573 -20.88 -21.64 -4.47
C PRO A 573 -19.67 -21.67 -5.41
N PHE A 574 -19.34 -22.86 -5.94
CA PHE A 574 -18.31 -23.03 -6.96
C PHE A 574 -18.70 -22.27 -8.23
N ALA A 575 -17.77 -21.50 -8.79
CA ALA A 575 -17.93 -20.80 -10.05
C ALA A 575 -16.84 -21.24 -11.02
N HIS A 576 -17.19 -21.34 -12.33
CA HIS A 576 -16.24 -21.68 -13.39
C HIS A 576 -15.20 -20.55 -13.58
N SER A 577 -14.03 -20.91 -14.17
CA SER A 577 -13.02 -19.93 -14.55
C SER A 577 -13.57 -18.85 -15.48
N MET A 578 -13.05 -17.63 -15.39
CA MET A 578 -13.49 -16.48 -16.18
C MET A 578 -12.29 -15.70 -16.69
N ASN A 579 -12.32 -15.31 -17.96
CA ASN A 579 -11.35 -14.40 -18.56
C ASN A 579 -11.90 -12.99 -18.63
N GLY A 580 -11.03 -12.01 -18.60
CA GLY A 580 -11.41 -10.62 -18.79
C GLY A 580 -10.27 -9.78 -19.35
N LEU A 581 -10.60 -8.56 -19.71
CA LEU A 581 -9.72 -7.61 -20.35
C LEU A 581 -9.36 -6.46 -19.42
N LEU A 582 -8.09 -6.09 -19.44
CA LEU A 582 -7.55 -4.86 -18.88
C LEU A 582 -6.99 -4.01 -20.01
N ARG A 583 -6.92 -2.71 -19.83
CA ARG A 583 -6.29 -1.78 -20.78
C ARG A 583 -5.08 -1.13 -20.14
N LEU A 584 -4.01 -0.97 -20.91
CA LEU A 584 -2.86 -0.17 -20.50
C LEU A 584 -3.11 1.31 -20.78
N THR A 585 -2.57 2.19 -19.94
CA THR A 585 -2.51 3.63 -20.23
C THR A 585 -1.64 3.89 -21.47
N PRO A 586 -1.74 5.07 -22.11
CA PRO A 586 -0.83 5.43 -23.21
C PRO A 586 0.65 5.33 -22.82
N GLU A 587 0.98 5.72 -21.59
CA GLU A 587 2.34 5.60 -21.03
C GLU A 587 2.74 4.14 -20.83
N GLY A 588 1.85 3.32 -20.29
CA GLY A 588 2.06 1.88 -20.12
C GLY A 588 2.24 1.17 -21.46
N THR A 589 1.51 1.58 -22.49
CA THR A 589 1.66 1.06 -23.85
C THR A 589 3.04 1.42 -24.44
N LYS A 590 3.50 2.67 -24.25
CA LYS A 590 4.85 3.09 -24.68
C LYS A 590 5.93 2.34 -23.92
N TYR A 591 5.75 2.15 -22.62
CA TYR A 591 6.68 1.37 -21.79
C TYR A 591 6.75 -0.07 -22.30
N PHE A 592 5.61 -0.73 -22.52
CA PHE A 592 5.55 -2.10 -23.03
C PHE A 592 6.22 -2.24 -24.41
N ASP A 593 6.00 -1.27 -25.33
CA ASP A 593 6.65 -1.24 -26.64
C ASP A 593 8.17 -1.09 -26.55
N SER A 594 8.68 -0.39 -25.52
CA SER A 594 10.12 -0.20 -25.30
C SER A 594 10.83 -1.44 -24.75
N LEU A 595 10.08 -2.43 -24.23
CA LEU A 595 10.65 -3.65 -23.66
C LEU A 595 11.18 -4.57 -24.78
N PRO A 596 12.39 -5.15 -24.63
CA PRO A 596 12.86 -6.25 -25.45
C PRO A 596 11.87 -7.42 -25.42
N GLN A 597 11.78 -8.19 -26.48
CA GLN A 597 10.81 -9.27 -26.60
C GLN A 597 10.93 -10.31 -25.46
N GLU A 598 12.15 -10.57 -25.01
CA GLU A 598 12.45 -11.47 -23.88
C GLU A 598 11.87 -10.97 -22.53
N ASN A 599 11.73 -9.64 -22.37
CA ASN A 599 11.25 -9.03 -21.12
C ASN A 599 9.73 -8.80 -21.11
N ARG A 600 9.02 -9.04 -22.20
CA ARG A 600 7.56 -8.88 -22.26
C ARG A 600 6.83 -9.92 -21.41
N SER A 601 7.32 -11.14 -21.37
CA SER A 601 6.80 -12.17 -20.47
C SER A 601 6.97 -11.78 -18.99
N ASN A 602 8.10 -11.15 -18.64
CA ASN A 602 8.34 -10.64 -17.28
C ASN A 602 7.33 -9.54 -16.91
N PHE A 603 6.93 -8.70 -17.86
CA PHE A 603 5.89 -7.69 -17.61
C PHE A 603 4.56 -8.35 -17.20
N PHE A 604 4.11 -9.38 -17.94
CA PHE A 604 2.89 -10.12 -17.59
C PHE A 604 3.02 -10.82 -16.24
N ASN A 605 4.15 -11.44 -15.95
CA ASN A 605 4.40 -12.08 -14.67
C ASN A 605 4.36 -11.09 -13.50
N ASN A 606 4.98 -9.92 -13.65
CA ASN A 606 4.93 -8.86 -12.65
C ASN A 606 3.50 -8.35 -12.47
N LEU A 607 2.75 -8.16 -13.56
CA LEU A 607 1.35 -7.75 -13.48
C LEU A 607 0.49 -8.74 -12.70
N LEU A 608 0.66 -10.05 -12.99
CA LEU A 608 -0.10 -11.08 -12.29
C LEU A 608 0.30 -11.19 -10.81
N ASN A 609 1.58 -10.97 -10.48
CA ASN A 609 2.03 -10.90 -9.09
C ASN A 609 1.43 -9.67 -8.38
N ASP A 610 1.53 -8.50 -9.00
CA ASP A 610 0.93 -7.27 -8.47
C ASP A 610 -0.58 -7.44 -8.21
N LEU A 611 -1.32 -8.05 -9.14
CA LEU A 611 -2.75 -8.30 -8.98
C LEU A 611 -3.04 -9.35 -7.89
N ALA A 612 -2.23 -10.40 -7.79
CA ALA A 612 -2.37 -11.43 -6.75
C ALA A 612 -2.14 -10.84 -5.35
N ASP A 613 -1.17 -9.94 -5.21
CA ASP A 613 -0.88 -9.25 -3.96
C ASP A 613 -1.99 -8.28 -3.56
N VAL A 614 -2.56 -7.56 -4.53
CA VAL A 614 -3.64 -6.58 -4.28
C VAL A 614 -4.96 -7.25 -3.88
N ILE A 615 -5.28 -8.41 -4.47
CA ILE A 615 -6.57 -9.10 -4.28
C ILE A 615 -6.44 -10.30 -3.36
N PRO A 616 -5.39 -10.43 -2.62
CA PRO A 616 -4.87 -11.56 -1.88
C PRO A 616 -5.42 -12.93 -2.34
N VAL A 617 -5.07 -13.28 -3.57
CA VAL A 617 -5.37 -14.60 -4.15
C VAL A 617 -4.06 -15.33 -4.46
N PRO A 618 -4.03 -16.68 -4.37
CA PRO A 618 -2.88 -17.42 -4.83
C PRO A 618 -2.52 -17.07 -6.28
N ARG A 619 -1.26 -16.77 -6.55
CA ARG A 619 -0.76 -16.40 -7.89
C ARG A 619 -1.20 -17.42 -8.97
N SER A 620 -1.31 -18.69 -8.61
CA SER A 620 -1.73 -19.78 -9.49
C SER A 620 -3.16 -19.66 -10.02
N ARG A 621 -3.99 -18.81 -9.40
CA ARG A 621 -5.36 -18.55 -9.87
C ARG A 621 -5.44 -17.49 -10.96
N LEU A 622 -4.37 -16.74 -11.17
CA LEU A 622 -4.31 -15.70 -12.20
C LEU A 622 -3.44 -16.19 -13.35
N THR A 623 -4.00 -16.17 -14.57
CA THR A 623 -3.33 -16.60 -15.79
C THR A 623 -3.36 -15.49 -16.84
N SER A 624 -2.43 -15.51 -17.79
CA SER A 624 -2.43 -14.64 -18.95
C SER A 624 -1.95 -15.42 -20.16
N ASP A 625 -2.50 -15.11 -21.33
CA ASP A 625 -2.03 -15.63 -22.61
C ASP A 625 -0.86 -14.84 -23.19
N GLU A 626 -0.36 -13.84 -22.45
CA GLU A 626 0.76 -12.94 -22.80
C GLU A 626 0.56 -12.20 -24.13
N LYS A 627 -0.67 -12.05 -24.57
CA LYS A 627 -1.03 -11.35 -25.81
C LYS A 627 -1.44 -9.92 -25.53
N THR A 628 -1.22 -9.09 -26.53
CA THR A 628 -1.71 -7.70 -26.55
C THR A 628 -2.53 -7.46 -27.82
N GLN A 629 -3.60 -6.70 -27.70
CA GLN A 629 -4.44 -6.27 -28.82
C GLN A 629 -4.59 -4.75 -28.80
N LEU A 630 -4.57 -4.11 -29.96
CA LEU A 630 -4.78 -2.67 -30.06
C LEU A 630 -6.25 -2.32 -29.76
N ASP A 631 -6.51 -1.37 -28.87
CA ASP A 631 -7.85 -0.83 -28.67
C ASP A 631 -8.12 0.27 -29.69
N LEU A 632 -9.03 -0.01 -30.62
CA LEU A 632 -9.42 0.94 -31.68
C LEU A 632 -10.49 1.97 -31.23
N ASN A 633 -11.03 1.82 -30.01
CA ASN A 633 -12.06 2.71 -29.50
C ASN A 633 -11.50 3.97 -28.85
N VAL A 634 -10.19 4.09 -28.78
CA VAL A 634 -9.48 5.24 -28.18
C VAL A 634 -8.64 5.98 -29.19
N ASN A 635 -8.45 7.29 -28.99
CA ASN A 635 -7.69 8.12 -29.91
C ASN A 635 -6.18 7.91 -29.82
N GLU A 636 -5.68 7.53 -28.64
CA GLU A 636 -4.28 7.24 -28.40
C GLU A 636 -4.03 5.74 -28.45
N LYS A 637 -2.83 5.36 -28.88
CA LYS A 637 -2.44 3.95 -28.95
C LYS A 637 -2.42 3.34 -27.55
N GLN A 638 -3.35 2.41 -27.29
CA GLN A 638 -3.44 1.65 -26.04
C GLN A 638 -3.63 0.16 -26.32
N TYR A 639 -2.99 -0.67 -25.51
CA TYR A 639 -3.14 -2.12 -25.60
C TYR A 639 -4.15 -2.67 -24.61
N LEU A 640 -4.98 -3.58 -25.10
CA LEU A 640 -5.77 -4.53 -24.30
C LEU A 640 -4.90 -5.75 -23.98
N ILE A 641 -5.05 -6.28 -22.78
CA ILE A 641 -4.40 -7.49 -22.29
C ILE A 641 -5.45 -8.39 -21.66
N SER A 642 -5.26 -9.71 -21.79
CA SER A 642 -6.20 -10.70 -21.24
C SER A 642 -5.66 -11.32 -19.97
N ILE A 643 -6.52 -11.39 -18.94
CA ILE A 643 -6.24 -12.05 -17.66
C ILE A 643 -7.33 -13.07 -17.38
N GLY A 644 -6.93 -14.29 -17.07
CA GLY A 644 -7.80 -15.38 -16.64
C GLY A 644 -7.81 -15.49 -15.13
N VAL A 645 -9.00 -15.74 -14.57
CA VAL A 645 -9.22 -16.07 -13.17
C VAL A 645 -9.69 -17.51 -13.10
N GLU A 646 -8.83 -18.39 -12.60
CA GLU A 646 -9.12 -19.82 -12.47
C GLU A 646 -10.00 -20.12 -11.26
N GLU A 647 -10.74 -21.21 -11.33
CA GLU A 647 -11.52 -21.71 -10.20
C GLU A 647 -10.61 -22.11 -9.03
N THR A 648 -11.13 -22.05 -7.81
CA THR A 648 -10.37 -22.50 -6.63
C THR A 648 -10.26 -24.02 -6.62
N ARG A 649 -9.03 -24.52 -6.40
CA ARG A 649 -8.71 -25.95 -6.26
C ARG A 649 -8.32 -26.32 -4.84
N VAL A 650 -8.32 -25.36 -3.93
CA VAL A 650 -7.86 -25.52 -2.54
C VAL A 650 -9.03 -25.27 -1.60
N ASP A 651 -9.28 -26.18 -0.68
CA ASP A 651 -10.39 -26.10 0.29
C ASP A 651 -10.37 -24.86 1.20
N ASN A 652 -9.24 -24.13 1.28
CA ASN A 652 -9.08 -22.94 2.10
C ASN A 652 -9.17 -21.62 1.33
N ASP A 653 -9.39 -21.62 0.01
CA ASP A 653 -9.54 -20.40 -0.77
C ASP A 653 -11.03 -20.02 -0.90
N TYR A 654 -11.43 -19.03 -0.12
CA TYR A 654 -12.84 -18.64 0.04
C TYR A 654 -13.35 -17.64 -1.02
N LEU A 655 -12.48 -17.19 -1.97
CA LEU A 655 -12.89 -16.22 -2.97
C LEU A 655 -13.45 -16.90 -4.22
N SER A 656 -14.71 -16.61 -4.54
CA SER A 656 -15.31 -17.05 -5.82
C SER A 656 -14.65 -16.28 -6.98
N VAL A 657 -14.68 -16.89 -8.19
CA VAL A 657 -14.17 -16.23 -9.41
C VAL A 657 -14.88 -14.91 -9.65
N GLU A 658 -16.19 -14.83 -9.44
CA GLU A 658 -16.98 -13.60 -9.59
C GLU A 658 -16.51 -12.51 -8.61
N THR A 659 -16.22 -12.87 -7.36
CA THR A 659 -15.70 -11.94 -6.37
C THR A 659 -14.33 -11.40 -6.79
N VAL A 660 -13.42 -12.27 -7.24
CA VAL A 660 -12.09 -11.86 -7.71
C VAL A 660 -12.19 -10.93 -8.92
N VAL A 661 -13.05 -11.24 -9.88
CA VAL A 661 -13.30 -10.41 -11.06
C VAL A 661 -13.83 -9.02 -10.68
N ASN A 662 -14.80 -8.96 -9.77
CA ASN A 662 -15.36 -7.70 -9.27
C ASN A 662 -14.32 -6.90 -8.48
N ASP A 663 -13.48 -7.57 -7.70
CA ASP A 663 -12.39 -6.95 -6.96
C ASP A 663 -11.35 -6.34 -7.92
N ILE A 664 -10.88 -7.09 -8.93
CA ILE A 664 -9.97 -6.57 -9.96
C ILE A 664 -10.57 -5.30 -10.58
N ASN A 665 -11.82 -5.38 -11.03
CA ASN A 665 -12.49 -4.25 -11.68
C ASN A 665 -12.56 -3.02 -10.76
N THR A 666 -12.98 -3.20 -9.51
CA THR A 666 -13.14 -2.11 -8.54
C THR A 666 -11.80 -1.50 -8.15
N MET A 667 -10.79 -2.36 -7.91
CA MET A 667 -9.45 -1.92 -7.55
C MET A 667 -8.75 -1.15 -8.69
N VAL A 668 -8.88 -1.62 -9.94
CA VAL A 668 -8.32 -0.93 -11.10
C VAL A 668 -9.02 0.40 -11.34
N LYS A 669 -10.36 0.46 -11.27
CA LYS A 669 -11.13 1.71 -11.40
C LYS A 669 -10.84 2.72 -10.31
N SER A 670 -10.44 2.26 -9.15
CA SER A 670 -10.05 3.08 -8.00
C SER A 670 -8.54 3.05 -7.75
N LYS A 671 -7.74 2.96 -8.80
CA LYS A 671 -6.30 2.77 -8.78
C LYS A 671 -5.58 3.71 -7.80
N ASP A 672 -5.96 5.00 -7.78
CA ASP A 672 -5.34 6.01 -6.91
C ASP A 672 -5.63 5.81 -5.42
N LEU A 673 -6.62 4.99 -5.08
CA LEU A 673 -7.05 4.68 -3.72
C LEU A 673 -6.63 3.28 -3.26
N THR A 674 -5.91 2.55 -4.11
CA THR A 674 -5.51 1.15 -3.87
C THR A 674 -4.02 0.94 -4.14
N SER A 675 -3.50 -0.22 -3.77
CA SER A 675 -2.10 -0.58 -4.01
C SER A 675 -1.76 -0.86 -5.49
N ILE A 676 -2.74 -0.91 -6.39
CA ILE A 676 -2.54 -1.00 -7.85
C ILE A 676 -1.55 0.06 -8.36
N ASN A 677 -1.60 1.27 -7.79
CA ASN A 677 -0.73 2.37 -8.20
C ASN A 677 0.75 2.17 -7.82
N ASN A 678 1.03 1.30 -6.87
CA ASN A 678 2.38 1.06 -6.35
C ASN A 678 3.07 -0.15 -7.00
N GLY A 679 2.35 -0.97 -7.78
CA GLY A 679 2.89 -2.15 -8.43
C GLY A 679 3.85 -1.84 -9.57
N GLN A 680 4.72 -2.80 -9.90
CA GLN A 680 5.72 -2.63 -10.97
C GLN A 680 5.08 -2.53 -12.35
N ALA A 681 4.06 -3.33 -12.62
CA ALA A 681 3.32 -3.38 -13.88
C ALA A 681 1.89 -2.86 -13.75
N SER A 682 1.21 -3.11 -12.63
CA SER A 682 -0.18 -2.71 -12.42
C SER A 682 -0.38 -1.18 -12.41
N LYS A 683 0.63 -0.39 -12.07
CA LYS A 683 0.59 1.07 -12.18
C LYS A 683 0.29 1.59 -13.60
N TYR A 684 0.51 0.78 -14.63
CA TYR A 684 0.24 1.11 -16.02
C TYR A 684 -1.17 0.74 -16.48
N LEU A 685 -2.01 0.18 -15.60
CA LEU A 685 -3.41 -0.13 -15.91
C LEU A 685 -4.24 1.15 -16.00
N ASP A 686 -5.16 1.16 -16.95
CA ASP A 686 -6.07 2.29 -17.17
C ASP A 686 -7.31 2.18 -16.28
N GLN A 687 -7.41 3.10 -15.33
CA GLN A 687 -8.54 3.16 -14.39
C GLN A 687 -9.88 3.44 -15.07
N SER A 688 -9.89 4.12 -16.22
CA SER A 688 -11.13 4.42 -16.93
C SER A 688 -11.76 3.20 -17.59
N TYR A 689 -10.95 2.17 -17.87
CA TYR A 689 -11.39 0.91 -18.49
C TYR A 689 -11.83 -0.11 -17.43
N GLY A 690 -11.06 -0.28 -16.37
CA GLY A 690 -11.28 -1.31 -15.35
C GLY A 690 -10.96 -2.71 -15.87
N PHE A 691 -11.69 -3.71 -15.35
CA PHE A 691 -11.62 -5.11 -15.80
C PHE A 691 -12.97 -5.49 -16.42
N ILE A 692 -12.97 -5.86 -17.70
CA ILE A 692 -14.17 -6.24 -18.44
C ILE A 692 -14.15 -7.75 -18.66
N PRO A 693 -15.07 -8.52 -18.04
CA PRO A 693 -15.17 -9.95 -18.30
C PRO A 693 -15.47 -10.24 -19.77
N THR A 694 -14.81 -11.23 -20.34
CA THR A 694 -15.15 -11.72 -21.69
C THR A 694 -16.44 -12.52 -21.59
N LEU A 695 -17.42 -12.10 -22.38
CA LEU A 695 -18.76 -12.70 -22.38
C LEU A 695 -18.73 -14.09 -23.04
N ASP A 696 -19.60 -14.98 -22.56
CA ASP A 696 -19.91 -16.23 -23.24
C ASP A 696 -20.51 -15.92 -24.61
N LEU A 697 -19.78 -16.28 -25.67
CA LEU A 697 -20.20 -16.03 -27.09
C LEU A 697 -21.58 -16.58 -27.36
N TRP A 698 -21.94 -17.71 -26.77
CA TRP A 698 -23.24 -18.32 -26.96
C TRP A 698 -24.37 -17.44 -26.44
N LYS A 699 -24.29 -16.97 -25.18
CA LYS A 699 -25.33 -16.12 -24.58
C LYS A 699 -25.46 -14.78 -25.29
N THR A 700 -24.34 -14.23 -25.75
CA THR A 700 -24.32 -12.90 -26.38
C THR A 700 -24.92 -12.91 -27.78
N TYR A 701 -24.75 -14.03 -28.51
CA TYR A 701 -25.10 -14.10 -29.93
C TYR A 701 -26.20 -15.12 -30.25
N GLU A 702 -26.89 -15.69 -29.26
CA GLU A 702 -27.89 -16.73 -29.44
C GLU A 702 -28.97 -16.35 -30.49
N TYR A 703 -29.49 -15.14 -30.45
CA TYR A 703 -30.50 -14.67 -31.43
C TYR A 703 -29.93 -14.49 -32.83
N LYS A 704 -28.69 -14.05 -32.96
CA LYS A 704 -28.03 -13.92 -34.29
C LYS A 704 -27.71 -15.29 -34.87
N LEU A 705 -27.24 -16.22 -34.06
CA LEU A 705 -27.03 -17.62 -34.48
C LEU A 705 -28.35 -18.30 -34.87
N LEU A 706 -29.43 -18.06 -34.10
CA LEU A 706 -30.77 -18.54 -34.45
C LEU A 706 -31.21 -18.04 -35.82
N GLY A 707 -30.96 -16.78 -36.17
CA GLY A 707 -31.22 -16.22 -37.49
C GLY A 707 -30.47 -16.95 -38.60
N ILE A 708 -29.18 -17.26 -38.41
CA ILE A 708 -28.38 -18.04 -39.36
C ILE A 708 -28.94 -19.47 -39.55
N PHE A 709 -29.29 -20.15 -38.44
CA PHE A 709 -29.88 -21.47 -38.51
C PHE A 709 -31.24 -21.49 -39.22
N LEU A 710 -32.06 -20.44 -39.07
CA LEU A 710 -33.32 -20.28 -39.82
C LEU A 710 -33.07 -20.12 -41.31
N ILE A 711 -32.08 -19.35 -41.73
CA ILE A 711 -31.70 -19.20 -43.15
C ILE A 711 -31.22 -20.52 -43.74
N ILE A 712 -30.35 -21.25 -43.02
CA ILE A 712 -29.88 -22.58 -43.44
C ILE A 712 -31.07 -23.55 -43.58
N GLY A 713 -31.97 -23.53 -42.58
CA GLY A 713 -33.18 -24.35 -42.59
C GLY A 713 -34.06 -24.06 -43.82
N LEU A 714 -34.25 -22.76 -44.19
CA LEU A 714 -34.98 -22.33 -45.38
C LEU A 714 -34.33 -22.87 -46.65
N LEU A 715 -32.99 -22.75 -46.77
CA LEU A 715 -32.24 -23.24 -47.95
C LEU A 715 -32.39 -24.77 -48.08
N ILE A 716 -32.37 -25.53 -47.00
CA ILE A 716 -32.62 -26.96 -46.96
C ILE A 716 -34.04 -27.31 -47.42
N VAL A 717 -35.05 -26.58 -46.95
CA VAL A 717 -36.45 -26.74 -47.41
C VAL A 717 -36.57 -26.47 -48.90
N LEU A 718 -35.98 -25.35 -49.41
CA LEU A 718 -35.96 -25.06 -50.81
C LEU A 718 -35.23 -26.14 -51.64
N PHE A 719 -34.15 -26.72 -51.14
CA PHE A 719 -33.50 -27.87 -51.77
C PHE A 719 -34.43 -29.06 -51.87
N PHE A 720 -35.16 -29.47 -50.83
CA PHE A 720 -36.08 -30.56 -50.89
C PHE A 720 -37.30 -30.31 -51.84
N ILE A 721 -37.81 -29.06 -51.88
CA ILE A 721 -38.84 -28.66 -52.86
C ILE A 721 -38.33 -28.79 -54.29
N ALA A 722 -37.13 -28.27 -54.55
CA ALA A 722 -36.50 -28.35 -55.87
C ALA A 722 -36.25 -29.83 -56.27
N ARG A 723 -35.81 -30.68 -55.35
CA ARG A 723 -35.59 -32.12 -55.60
C ARG A 723 -36.88 -32.89 -55.85
N ARG A 724 -37.96 -32.51 -55.18
CA ARG A 724 -39.30 -33.09 -55.45
C ARG A 724 -39.78 -32.70 -56.84
N ARG A 725 -39.47 -31.48 -57.31
CA ARG A 725 -39.94 -30.99 -58.58
C ARG A 725 -39.12 -31.59 -59.78
N ASN A 726 -37.81 -31.70 -59.58
CA ASN A 726 -36.92 -32.34 -60.58
C ASN A 726 -35.81 -33.12 -59.88
N SER A 727 -35.91 -34.43 -59.81
CA SER A 727 -34.95 -35.28 -59.22
C SER A 727 -33.63 -35.44 -59.98
N ASN A 728 -33.68 -35.17 -61.33
CA ASN A 728 -32.50 -35.29 -62.24
C ASN A 728 -31.67 -34.01 -62.31
N GLY A 729 -32.12 -32.90 -61.76
CA GLY A 729 -31.37 -31.66 -61.71
C GLY A 729 -30.35 -31.65 -60.53
N ASN A 730 -29.26 -30.91 -60.72
CA ASN A 730 -28.31 -30.65 -59.65
C ASN A 730 -28.88 -29.59 -58.67
N ASN A 731 -29.79 -30.02 -57.76
CA ASN A 731 -30.49 -29.13 -56.87
C ASN A 731 -29.63 -28.68 -55.68
N ILE A 732 -28.42 -29.28 -55.50
CA ILE A 732 -27.44 -28.81 -54.48
C ILE A 732 -26.97 -27.37 -54.81
N ALA A 733 -27.14 -26.90 -56.04
CA ALA A 733 -26.88 -25.52 -56.48
C ALA A 733 -27.55 -24.46 -55.63
N ILE A 734 -28.70 -24.75 -54.96
CA ILE A 734 -29.33 -23.84 -53.98
C ILE A 734 -28.43 -23.61 -52.80
N LEU A 735 -27.87 -24.69 -52.25
CA LEU A 735 -26.98 -24.63 -51.09
C LEU A 735 -25.66 -23.97 -51.43
N GLN A 736 -25.11 -24.25 -52.63
CA GLN A 736 -23.93 -23.60 -53.16
C GLN A 736 -24.11 -22.10 -53.33
N LEU A 737 -25.28 -21.69 -53.88
CA LEU A 737 -25.59 -20.25 -54.00
C LEU A 737 -25.67 -19.59 -52.64
N GLY A 738 -26.33 -20.21 -51.66
CA GLY A 738 -26.42 -19.73 -50.32
C GLY A 738 -25.03 -19.58 -49.67
N LEU A 739 -24.14 -20.53 -49.89
CA LEU A 739 -22.78 -20.52 -49.34
C LEU A 739 -21.92 -19.40 -49.96
N ILE A 740 -21.94 -19.25 -51.28
CA ILE A 740 -21.21 -18.20 -52.02
C ILE A 740 -21.64 -16.80 -51.55
N ILE A 741 -22.94 -16.56 -51.37
CA ILE A 741 -23.46 -15.25 -50.88
C ILE A 741 -23.06 -15.05 -49.43
N PHE A 742 -23.20 -16.07 -48.58
CA PHE A 742 -22.84 -15.98 -47.16
C PHE A 742 -21.36 -15.68 -46.97
N ASP A 743 -20.49 -16.38 -47.67
CA ASP A 743 -19.03 -16.23 -47.63
C ASP A 743 -18.62 -14.80 -48.01
N LEU A 744 -19.07 -14.29 -49.17
CA LEU A 744 -18.84 -12.91 -49.57
C LEU A 744 -19.27 -11.86 -48.52
N VAL A 745 -20.50 -12.01 -47.98
CA VAL A 745 -21.04 -11.04 -47.01
C VAL A 745 -20.22 -11.07 -45.70
N ILE A 746 -19.81 -12.25 -45.26
CA ILE A 746 -19.10 -12.36 -44.01
C ILE A 746 -17.67 -11.89 -44.13
N ASP A 747 -17.01 -12.11 -45.29
CA ASP A 747 -15.65 -11.64 -45.58
C ASP A 747 -15.57 -10.12 -45.66
N ILE A 748 -16.51 -9.48 -46.34
CA ILE A 748 -16.60 -8.03 -46.39
C ILE A 748 -16.85 -7.47 -44.99
N THR A 749 -17.68 -8.13 -44.18
CA THR A 749 -17.99 -7.71 -42.82
C THR A 749 -16.76 -7.87 -41.89
N PHE A 750 -16.04 -8.97 -42.06
CA PHE A 750 -14.79 -9.20 -41.32
C PHE A 750 -13.73 -8.13 -41.62
N ILE A 751 -13.53 -7.79 -42.91
CA ILE A 751 -12.57 -6.76 -43.31
C ILE A 751 -12.95 -5.39 -42.72
N ASN A 752 -14.22 -5.04 -42.72
CA ASN A 752 -14.68 -3.72 -42.28
C ASN A 752 -14.66 -3.57 -40.75
N ILE A 753 -14.97 -4.62 -40.02
CA ILE A 753 -15.15 -4.59 -38.55
C ILE A 753 -13.91 -5.10 -37.82
N ASN A 754 -13.42 -6.30 -38.16
CA ASN A 754 -12.46 -7.05 -37.36
C ASN A 754 -11.02 -7.01 -37.89
N ALA A 755 -10.79 -7.01 -39.20
CA ALA A 755 -9.44 -7.11 -39.76
C ALA A 755 -8.50 -5.96 -39.33
N LYS A 756 -9.06 -4.81 -38.92
CA LYS A 756 -8.33 -3.63 -38.41
C LYS A 756 -7.70 -3.87 -37.05
N ASP A 757 -8.23 -4.82 -36.26
CA ASP A 757 -7.69 -5.17 -34.93
C ASP A 757 -6.26 -5.72 -35.04
N VAL A 758 -5.92 -6.30 -36.20
CA VAL A 758 -4.59 -6.83 -36.53
C VAL A 758 -4.05 -6.14 -37.78
N PRO A 759 -3.35 -5.00 -37.63
CA PRO A 759 -2.91 -4.18 -38.78
C PRO A 759 -2.12 -4.93 -39.82
N VAL A 760 -1.34 -5.95 -39.43
CA VAL A 760 -0.54 -6.78 -40.34
C VAL A 760 -1.43 -7.62 -41.29
N LEU A 761 -2.61 -8.02 -40.87
CA LEU A 761 -3.56 -8.83 -41.63
C LEU A 761 -4.57 -8.00 -42.42
N TYR A 762 -4.74 -6.72 -42.11
CA TYR A 762 -5.74 -5.86 -42.76
C TYR A 762 -5.53 -5.75 -44.30
N PHE A 763 -4.33 -5.39 -44.69
CA PHE A 763 -4.01 -5.27 -46.13
C PHE A 763 -4.07 -6.61 -46.85
N PRO A 764 -3.47 -7.71 -46.40
CA PRO A 764 -3.69 -9.05 -46.97
C PRO A 764 -5.15 -9.43 -47.10
N SER A 765 -5.97 -9.18 -46.10
CA SER A 765 -7.43 -9.49 -46.16
C SER A 765 -8.13 -8.77 -47.32
N ILE A 766 -7.82 -7.51 -47.54
CA ILE A 766 -8.36 -6.77 -48.71
C ILE A 766 -7.87 -7.39 -50.04
N VAL A 767 -6.59 -7.70 -50.14
CA VAL A 767 -6.00 -8.23 -51.35
C VAL A 767 -6.62 -9.59 -51.73
N PHE A 768 -6.73 -10.52 -50.80
CA PHE A 768 -7.24 -11.87 -51.05
C PHE A 768 -8.78 -11.96 -51.18
N VAL A 769 -9.51 -10.84 -51.04
CA VAL A 769 -10.91 -10.72 -51.44
C VAL A 769 -11.03 -9.98 -52.79
N THR A 770 -10.27 -8.89 -52.99
CA THR A 770 -10.44 -8.04 -54.19
C THR A 770 -9.80 -8.59 -55.45
N VAL A 771 -8.63 -9.26 -55.32
CA VAL A 771 -7.93 -9.83 -56.47
C VAL A 771 -8.71 -11.01 -57.09
N PRO A 772 -9.23 -11.99 -56.34
CA PRO A 772 -10.09 -13.03 -56.86
C PRO A 772 -11.32 -12.47 -57.56
N ILE A 773 -12.01 -11.49 -56.93
CA ILE A 773 -13.17 -10.81 -57.55
C ILE A 773 -12.78 -10.22 -58.92
N GLY A 774 -11.63 -9.58 -59.02
CA GLY A 774 -11.15 -9.01 -60.26
C GLY A 774 -10.90 -10.08 -61.35
N ILE A 775 -10.21 -11.15 -61.00
CA ILE A 775 -9.92 -12.27 -61.87
C ILE A 775 -11.20 -12.97 -62.35
N ASN A 776 -12.07 -13.31 -61.38
CA ASN A 776 -13.36 -13.95 -61.65
C ASN A 776 -14.26 -13.11 -62.53
N THR A 777 -14.29 -11.78 -62.30
CA THR A 777 -15.02 -10.83 -63.15
C THR A 777 -14.54 -10.93 -64.62
N ILE A 778 -13.26 -10.82 -64.83
CA ILE A 778 -12.70 -10.90 -66.21
C ILE A 778 -13.03 -12.27 -66.84
N LEU A 779 -12.85 -13.35 -66.12
CA LEU A 779 -13.10 -14.70 -66.61
C LEU A 779 -14.60 -14.91 -66.91
N ALA A 780 -15.50 -14.46 -66.04
CA ALA A 780 -16.96 -14.59 -66.21
C ALA A 780 -17.41 -13.83 -67.48
N PHE A 781 -17.01 -12.56 -67.61
CA PHE A 781 -17.35 -11.77 -68.84
C PHE A 781 -16.74 -12.38 -70.09
N TYR A 782 -15.50 -12.86 -70.01
CA TYR A 782 -14.88 -13.54 -71.14
C TYR A 782 -15.67 -14.80 -71.53
N LEU A 783 -16.03 -15.64 -70.59
CA LEU A 783 -16.78 -16.89 -70.86
C LEU A 783 -18.16 -16.58 -71.44
N ILE A 784 -18.92 -15.66 -70.83
CA ILE A 784 -20.24 -15.29 -71.37
C ILE A 784 -20.14 -14.66 -72.73
N THR A 785 -19.14 -13.85 -73.04
CA THR A 785 -18.94 -13.22 -74.33
C THR A 785 -18.59 -14.27 -75.41
N GLN A 786 -17.78 -15.29 -75.04
CA GLN A 786 -17.45 -16.36 -76.01
C GLN A 786 -18.66 -17.28 -76.28
N GLU A 787 -19.39 -17.64 -75.24
CA GLU A 787 -20.59 -18.48 -75.37
C GLU A 787 -21.73 -17.78 -76.14
N ASN A 788 -21.87 -16.44 -75.98
CA ASN A 788 -22.83 -15.64 -76.75
C ASN A 788 -22.56 -15.62 -78.29
N LYS A 789 -21.38 -16.08 -78.77
CA LYS A 789 -21.12 -16.30 -80.16
C LYS A 789 -21.82 -17.54 -80.73
N ARG A 790 -22.29 -18.44 -79.92
CA ARG A 790 -23.03 -19.66 -80.23
C ARG A 790 -24.51 -19.36 -80.30
N GLN A 791 -25.19 -19.68 -81.42
CA GLN A 791 -26.60 -19.39 -81.60
C GLN A 791 -27.48 -19.89 -80.46
N GLN A 792 -27.29 -21.13 -80.06
CA GLN A 792 -28.11 -21.78 -79.02
C GLN A 792 -27.96 -21.09 -77.66
N PHE A 793 -26.74 -20.67 -77.27
CA PHE A 793 -26.52 -19.95 -76.00
C PHE A 793 -27.10 -18.54 -76.08
N LEU A 794 -26.92 -17.86 -77.18
CA LEU A 794 -27.45 -16.51 -77.38
C LEU A 794 -28.99 -16.47 -77.27
N GLU A 795 -29.71 -17.41 -77.91
CA GLU A 795 -31.15 -17.53 -77.78
C GLU A 795 -31.62 -17.78 -76.34
N TRP A 796 -30.93 -18.71 -75.63
CA TRP A 796 -31.20 -18.93 -74.23
C TRP A 796 -30.87 -17.68 -73.38
N PHE A 797 -29.75 -17.00 -73.64
CA PHE A 797 -29.36 -15.78 -72.91
C PHE A 797 -30.34 -14.65 -73.10
N MET A 798 -30.86 -14.43 -74.31
CA MET A 798 -31.88 -13.42 -74.55
C MET A 798 -33.21 -13.71 -73.90
N ALA A 799 -33.61 -15.00 -73.84
CA ALA A 799 -34.83 -15.46 -73.21
C ALA A 799 -34.75 -15.32 -71.64
N HIS A 800 -33.57 -15.50 -71.09
CA HIS A 800 -33.35 -15.48 -69.63
C HIS A 800 -32.38 -14.40 -69.15
N ARG A 801 -32.34 -13.27 -69.89
CA ARG A 801 -31.36 -12.17 -69.70
C ARG A 801 -31.15 -11.73 -68.23
N LYS A 802 -32.24 -11.60 -67.43
CA LYS A 802 -32.15 -11.14 -66.02
C LYS A 802 -31.41 -12.15 -65.18
N VAL A 803 -31.76 -13.45 -65.34
CA VAL A 803 -31.09 -14.52 -64.55
C VAL A 803 -29.63 -14.65 -65.01
N ALA A 804 -29.37 -14.73 -66.28
CA ALA A 804 -28.03 -14.79 -66.82
C ALA A 804 -27.13 -13.64 -66.34
N SER A 805 -27.62 -12.38 -66.34
CA SER A 805 -26.88 -11.20 -65.87
C SER A 805 -26.62 -11.25 -64.36
N ILE A 806 -27.60 -11.68 -63.54
CA ILE A 806 -27.42 -11.82 -62.07
C ILE A 806 -26.30 -12.83 -61.76
N PHE A 807 -26.34 -14.00 -62.40
CA PHE A 807 -25.33 -15.05 -62.16
C PHE A 807 -23.99 -14.70 -62.79
N THR A 808 -23.91 -13.90 -63.85
CA THR A 808 -22.62 -13.36 -64.36
C THR A 808 -22.01 -12.39 -63.38
N ILE A 809 -22.84 -11.56 -62.69
CA ILE A 809 -22.36 -10.66 -61.64
C ILE A 809 -21.94 -11.48 -60.41
N LEU A 810 -22.72 -12.47 -60.01
CA LEU A 810 -22.36 -13.36 -58.92
C LEU A 810 -21.10 -14.19 -59.19
N ALA A 811 -20.86 -14.50 -60.47
CA ALA A 811 -19.60 -15.18 -60.90
C ALA A 811 -18.36 -14.31 -60.72
N SER A 812 -18.50 -12.99 -60.51
CA SER A 812 -17.37 -12.17 -60.14
C SER A 812 -16.87 -12.46 -58.71
N THR A 813 -17.73 -12.93 -57.81
CA THR A 813 -17.33 -13.36 -56.47
C THR A 813 -16.76 -14.78 -56.49
N ASP A 814 -17.44 -15.72 -57.11
CA ASP A 814 -16.97 -17.07 -57.36
C ASP A 814 -17.40 -17.53 -58.74
N ILE A 815 -16.45 -17.87 -59.62
CA ILE A 815 -16.69 -18.30 -61.01
C ILE A 815 -17.62 -19.51 -61.04
N GLU A 816 -17.70 -20.32 -59.97
CA GLU A 816 -18.55 -21.49 -59.84
C GLU A 816 -20.05 -21.13 -59.88
N ALA A 817 -20.42 -19.87 -59.61
CA ALA A 817 -21.79 -19.36 -59.75
C ALA A 817 -22.35 -19.56 -61.19
N LEU A 818 -21.49 -19.58 -62.26
CA LEU A 818 -21.90 -19.89 -63.59
C LEU A 818 -22.35 -21.36 -63.77
N SER A 819 -21.86 -22.27 -62.93
CA SER A 819 -22.27 -23.68 -62.95
C SER A 819 -23.76 -23.87 -62.60
N ILE A 820 -24.31 -22.94 -61.83
CA ILE A 820 -25.71 -22.96 -61.45
C ILE A 820 -26.61 -22.75 -62.67
N LEU A 821 -26.18 -21.96 -63.66
CA LEU A 821 -26.94 -21.71 -64.89
C LEU A 821 -27.17 -22.97 -65.72
N TYR A 822 -26.34 -24.02 -65.61
CA TYR A 822 -26.51 -25.29 -66.33
C TYR A 822 -26.83 -26.44 -65.43
N SER A 823 -27.21 -26.16 -64.14
CA SER A 823 -27.53 -27.17 -63.13
C SER A 823 -28.88 -27.87 -63.29
N ASN A 824 -29.74 -27.38 -64.20
CA ASN A 824 -31.11 -27.82 -64.37
C ASN A 824 -31.92 -27.77 -63.08
N LEU A 825 -31.64 -26.73 -62.25
CA LEU A 825 -32.23 -26.50 -60.94
C LEU A 825 -33.75 -26.52 -60.95
N ALA A 826 -34.38 -27.41 -60.20
CA ALA A 826 -35.84 -27.58 -60.08
C ALA A 826 -36.52 -27.74 -61.45
N GLY A 827 -35.79 -28.01 -62.56
CA GLY A 827 -36.36 -28.16 -63.90
C GLY A 827 -36.72 -26.82 -64.54
N PHE A 828 -36.23 -25.69 -64.06
CA PHE A 828 -36.48 -24.37 -64.68
C PHE A 828 -35.59 -24.16 -65.91
N SER A 829 -36.17 -23.71 -66.98
CA SER A 829 -35.47 -23.40 -68.28
C SER A 829 -34.36 -22.34 -68.09
N SER A 830 -34.52 -21.46 -67.19
CA SER A 830 -33.54 -20.46 -66.79
C SER A 830 -32.24 -21.05 -66.21
N PHE A 831 -32.23 -22.27 -65.71
CA PHE A 831 -31.05 -23.01 -65.18
C PHE A 831 -30.66 -24.15 -66.07
N ASN A 832 -31.01 -24.11 -67.37
CA ASN A 832 -30.61 -25.10 -68.37
C ASN A 832 -29.86 -24.47 -69.54
N ALA A 833 -28.83 -23.65 -69.21
CA ALA A 833 -27.99 -22.94 -70.11
C ALA A 833 -27.12 -23.91 -70.98
N PRO A 834 -27.12 -23.81 -72.29
CA PRO A 834 -26.38 -24.71 -73.20
C PRO A 834 -24.91 -24.34 -73.32
N PHE A 835 -24.16 -24.32 -72.20
CA PHE A 835 -22.70 -24.07 -72.18
C PHE A 835 -21.97 -25.15 -72.94
N SER A 836 -20.92 -24.74 -73.71
CA SER A 836 -19.98 -25.68 -74.34
C SER A 836 -19.14 -26.44 -73.28
N ASP A 837 -18.65 -27.61 -73.69
CA ASP A 837 -17.77 -28.38 -72.79
C ASP A 837 -16.44 -27.66 -72.53
N ASP A 838 -15.97 -26.80 -73.44
CA ASP A 838 -14.83 -25.93 -73.22
C ASP A 838 -15.11 -24.89 -72.15
N ALA A 839 -16.29 -24.25 -72.19
CA ALA A 839 -16.69 -23.30 -71.16
C ALA A 839 -16.87 -23.97 -69.80
N LYS A 840 -17.48 -25.15 -69.74
CA LYS A 840 -17.59 -25.92 -68.49
C LYS A 840 -16.20 -26.30 -67.92
N SER A 841 -15.26 -26.70 -68.81
CA SER A 841 -13.86 -26.94 -68.40
C SER A 841 -13.16 -25.73 -67.87
N LYS A 842 -13.35 -24.54 -68.51
CA LYS A 842 -12.78 -23.26 -68.01
C LYS A 842 -13.38 -22.82 -66.69
N ILE A 843 -14.69 -23.00 -66.48
CA ILE A 843 -15.37 -22.79 -65.19
C ILE A 843 -14.75 -23.71 -64.12
N PHE A 844 -14.54 -24.99 -64.45
CA PHE A 844 -13.92 -25.90 -63.54
C PHE A 844 -12.51 -25.53 -63.12
N TRP A 845 -11.63 -25.19 -64.17
CA TRP A 845 -10.26 -24.77 -63.84
C TRP A 845 -10.21 -23.40 -63.18
N GLY A 846 -11.12 -22.44 -63.49
CA GLY A 846 -11.25 -21.22 -62.81
C GLY A 846 -11.60 -21.38 -61.35
N ALA A 847 -12.54 -22.29 -61.05
CA ALA A 847 -12.90 -22.61 -59.67
C ALA A 847 -11.76 -23.35 -58.93
N CYS A 848 -10.97 -24.21 -59.65
CA CYS A 848 -9.74 -24.78 -59.02
C CYS A 848 -8.71 -23.68 -58.70
N LEU A 849 -8.55 -22.68 -59.57
CA LEU A 849 -7.65 -21.54 -59.31
C LEU A 849 -8.13 -20.71 -58.10
N ASN A 850 -9.46 -20.56 -57.96
CA ASN A 850 -10.02 -19.82 -56.82
C ASN A 850 -9.66 -20.42 -55.47
N ILE A 851 -9.60 -21.79 -55.35
CA ILE A 851 -9.14 -22.47 -54.14
C ILE A 851 -7.74 -21.95 -53.71
N PHE A 852 -6.81 -21.72 -54.64
CA PHE A 852 -5.45 -21.32 -54.34
C PHE A 852 -5.31 -19.81 -54.10
N ILE A 853 -6.08 -18.96 -54.73
CA ILE A 853 -5.93 -17.50 -54.67
C ILE A 853 -6.91 -16.86 -53.67
N GLU A 854 -7.95 -17.57 -53.23
CA GLU A 854 -8.98 -17.08 -52.34
C GLU A 854 -9.14 -17.99 -51.09
N ASP A 855 -9.66 -19.23 -51.23
CA ASP A 855 -10.06 -20.07 -50.12
C ASP A 855 -8.89 -20.40 -49.17
N ILE A 856 -7.73 -20.82 -49.68
CA ILE A 856 -6.57 -21.18 -48.84
C ILE A 856 -6.00 -19.95 -48.11
N PRO A 857 -5.72 -18.83 -48.79
CA PRO A 857 -5.24 -17.61 -48.15
C PRO A 857 -6.21 -17.08 -47.09
N GLN A 858 -7.52 -17.11 -47.34
CA GLN A 858 -8.54 -16.70 -46.35
C GLN A 858 -8.51 -17.56 -45.10
N VAL A 859 -8.46 -18.87 -45.22
CA VAL A 859 -8.33 -19.78 -44.08
C VAL A 859 -7.06 -19.46 -43.29
N ILE A 860 -5.93 -19.23 -43.94
CA ILE A 860 -4.67 -18.87 -43.28
C ILE A 860 -4.83 -17.55 -42.53
N ILE A 861 -5.42 -16.53 -43.15
CA ILE A 861 -5.66 -15.20 -42.53
C ILE A 861 -6.54 -15.37 -41.29
N GLN A 862 -7.60 -16.15 -41.37
CA GLN A 862 -8.50 -16.37 -40.23
C GLN A 862 -7.81 -17.13 -39.09
N ILE A 863 -6.97 -18.09 -39.36
CA ILE A 863 -6.16 -18.78 -38.35
C ILE A 863 -5.16 -17.83 -37.70
N LEU A 864 -4.45 -17.02 -38.51
CA LEU A 864 -3.52 -16.03 -38.00
C LEU A 864 -4.25 -14.95 -37.17
N TYR A 865 -5.44 -14.50 -37.61
CA TYR A 865 -6.24 -13.55 -36.86
C TYR A 865 -6.60 -14.11 -35.48
N LYS A 866 -7.07 -15.38 -35.40
CA LYS A 866 -7.31 -16.05 -34.12
C LYS A 866 -6.06 -16.14 -33.25
N HIS A 867 -4.89 -16.28 -33.87
CA HIS A 867 -3.63 -16.35 -33.13
C HIS A 867 -3.21 -15.00 -32.55
N TYR A 868 -3.46 -13.90 -33.28
CA TYR A 868 -3.02 -12.55 -32.88
C TYR A 868 -4.03 -11.79 -32.04
N THR A 869 -5.29 -12.22 -31.94
CA THR A 869 -6.32 -11.49 -31.17
C THR A 869 -6.55 -12.11 -29.79
N ILE A 870 -6.88 -11.26 -28.84
CA ILE A 870 -7.34 -11.62 -27.49
C ILE A 870 -8.85 -11.84 -27.49
N THR A 871 -9.59 -10.91 -28.12
CA THR A 871 -11.04 -11.03 -28.28
C THR A 871 -11.39 -11.68 -29.61
N TYR A 872 -12.08 -12.79 -29.56
CA TYR A 872 -12.52 -13.52 -30.76
C TYR A 872 -14.02 -13.42 -30.89
N ASP A 873 -14.48 -12.49 -31.71
CA ASP A 873 -15.91 -12.18 -31.93
C ASP A 873 -16.59 -13.25 -32.82
N ILE A 874 -17.93 -13.19 -32.89
CA ILE A 874 -18.75 -14.10 -33.67
C ILE A 874 -18.46 -14.00 -35.18
N ILE A 875 -18.17 -12.80 -35.70
CA ILE A 875 -17.89 -12.59 -37.12
C ILE A 875 -16.62 -13.35 -37.55
N PRO A 876 -15.45 -13.18 -36.92
CA PRO A 876 -14.26 -14.00 -37.21
C PRO A 876 -14.49 -15.50 -37.09
N LEU A 877 -15.29 -15.93 -36.11
CA LEU A 877 -15.64 -17.35 -35.94
C LEU A 877 -16.45 -17.88 -37.13
N LEU A 878 -17.47 -17.14 -37.53
CA LEU A 878 -18.29 -17.52 -38.68
C LEU A 878 -17.52 -17.48 -39.99
N THR A 879 -16.63 -16.48 -40.16
CA THR A 879 -15.74 -16.41 -41.32
C THR A 879 -14.82 -17.61 -41.40
N LEU A 880 -14.18 -17.98 -40.27
CA LEU A 880 -13.33 -19.18 -40.23
C LEU A 880 -14.13 -20.45 -40.57
N ILE A 881 -15.31 -20.63 -39.99
CA ILE A 881 -16.17 -21.79 -40.28
C ILE A 881 -16.60 -21.78 -41.75
N SER A 882 -17.05 -20.65 -42.29
CA SER A 882 -17.44 -20.51 -43.68
C SER A 882 -16.30 -20.88 -44.63
N SER A 883 -15.12 -20.27 -44.43
CA SER A 883 -13.95 -20.52 -45.26
C SER A 883 -13.46 -21.96 -45.21
N VAL A 884 -13.48 -22.62 -44.05
CA VAL A 884 -13.11 -24.03 -43.92
C VAL A 884 -14.15 -24.95 -44.59
N VAL A 885 -15.45 -24.66 -44.43
CA VAL A 885 -16.52 -25.43 -45.08
C VAL A 885 -16.46 -25.27 -46.60
N ASN A 886 -16.25 -24.02 -47.10
CA ASN A 886 -16.15 -23.70 -48.48
C ASN A 886 -14.96 -24.41 -49.12
N LEU A 887 -13.78 -24.29 -48.54
CA LEU A 887 -12.56 -24.98 -48.96
C LEU A 887 -12.76 -26.51 -49.02
N THR A 888 -13.39 -27.08 -48.00
CA THR A 888 -13.63 -28.53 -47.93
C THR A 888 -14.58 -29.02 -49.03
N ILE A 889 -15.69 -28.32 -49.24
CA ILE A 889 -16.66 -28.61 -50.29
C ILE A 889 -16.01 -28.48 -51.65
N ASN A 890 -15.25 -27.42 -51.88
CA ASN A 890 -14.56 -27.19 -53.14
C ASN A 890 -13.54 -28.28 -53.44
N ILE A 891 -12.71 -28.66 -52.51
CA ILE A 891 -11.71 -29.74 -52.68
C ILE A 891 -12.41 -31.08 -52.96
N ILE A 892 -13.39 -31.48 -52.13
CA ILE A 892 -14.08 -32.74 -52.29
C ILE A 892 -14.84 -32.79 -53.61
N GLY A 893 -15.53 -31.70 -53.97
CA GLY A 893 -16.26 -31.60 -55.23
C GLY A 893 -15.37 -31.76 -56.45
N ARG A 894 -14.17 -31.14 -56.44
CA ARG A 894 -13.19 -31.21 -57.51
C ARG A 894 -12.58 -32.60 -57.60
N LEU A 895 -12.20 -33.22 -56.52
CA LEU A 895 -11.69 -34.59 -56.49
C LEU A 895 -12.71 -35.57 -57.06
N TYR A 896 -13.99 -35.43 -56.69
CA TYR A 896 -15.06 -36.26 -57.20
C TYR A 896 -15.26 -36.09 -58.74
N GLN A 897 -15.26 -34.84 -59.24
CA GLN A 897 -15.38 -34.55 -60.65
C GLN A 897 -14.20 -35.10 -61.46
N VAL A 898 -12.97 -34.94 -61.00
CA VAL A 898 -11.75 -35.52 -61.61
C VAL A 898 -11.85 -37.06 -61.67
N THR A 899 -12.29 -37.69 -60.59
CA THR A 899 -12.44 -39.16 -60.49
C THR A 899 -13.44 -39.70 -61.51
N ILE A 900 -14.59 -39.00 -61.67
CA ILE A 900 -15.60 -39.35 -62.70
C ILE A 900 -15.01 -39.18 -64.11
N HIS A 901 -14.31 -38.06 -64.33
CA HIS A 901 -13.72 -37.81 -65.65
C HIS A 901 -12.66 -38.86 -66.04
N LEU A 902 -11.81 -39.28 -65.13
CA LEU A 902 -10.83 -40.32 -65.28
C LEU A 902 -11.51 -41.68 -65.51
N ARG A 903 -12.63 -41.95 -64.82
CA ARG A 903 -13.39 -43.19 -65.01
C ARG A 903 -14.06 -43.22 -66.37
N ASN A 904 -14.65 -42.15 -66.85
CA ASN A 904 -15.31 -42.06 -68.16
C ASN A 904 -14.29 -42.05 -69.31
N SER A 905 -13.10 -41.49 -69.18
CA SER A 905 -12.02 -41.58 -70.18
C SER A 905 -11.48 -42.99 -70.31
N LYS A 906 -11.42 -43.77 -69.21
CA LYS A 906 -11.06 -45.21 -69.27
C LYS A 906 -12.11 -46.05 -69.91
N HIS A 907 -13.42 -45.70 -69.78
CA HIS A 907 -14.51 -46.40 -70.49
C HIS A 907 -14.64 -46.03 -71.99
N SER A 908 -14.10 -44.88 -72.39
CA SER A 908 -14.09 -44.51 -73.83
C SER A 908 -12.87 -45.01 -74.60
N GLN A 909 -11.86 -45.57 -73.92
CA GLN A 909 -10.65 -46.20 -74.46
C GLN A 909 -10.73 -47.73 -74.42
N ALA A 910 -11.72 -48.34 -73.83
CA ALA A 910 -12.02 -49.73 -73.84
C ALA A 910 -13.22 -49.96 -74.77
#